data_878632a6383bec26ef33789318b302e0
#
_entry.id   878632a6383bec26ef33789318b302e0
#
_cell.length_a   1.000
_cell.length_b   1.000
_cell.length_c   1.000
_cell.angle_alpha   90.00
_cell.angle_beta   90.00
_cell.angle_gamma   90.00
#
_symmetry.space_group_name_H-M   'P 1'
#
loop_
_entity.id
_entity.type
_entity.pdbx_description
1 polymer ?
#
loop_
_entity_poly.entity_id
_entity_poly.type
_entity_poly.pdbx_seq_one_letter_code
_entity_poly.pdbx_strand_id
1 'polypeptide(L)'
;MFYIHGNPSASICGRVLLLFFLLFSHAVHAQYSVSANDDNAIKWRQIQTKSFRLVYPDFYEADAQKLARVLDTVSLHIGNSLGTTAPRIPVLIHTNGSKSNGLLVWAPKRMEFWTTPPPDHYAYPWSWQLALHEYRHVCQMQALNKGITKCLNAVFGEHILGAVSGLLVPLWFMEGDAVVAETAMSPTGRGHTPEYKMLFKAQLLEKGAYKFDKAKLGSRRDYIPNQYVFGYYMTAFSRSIYGRDVFADVMESTAKHWWRGAWFSKAGKRPYSDSRVYEQMADSLLRVWETERKQWLEKENKSAIEEIEIRKRHYTNYKNPIQIGQDSIIALQSSSFGLQTLVLITKGKVHKLRSLPYLKHSYFDYKDGKVLYSQESANQRWGQQNNADIIEYDFRKKKYRLVTSDAIFFNPVYNPVDKNIIAAIETDRKDNQSLVILSPGNKFLYTKNVLQKNKHQYIASIGKENDVAFSFPCWSEDGKALYVIETSVYGKCIAKYDIATGKRSLLTASSYDDISRLQIRNGRLYFIKDVKGKYELVSMSLESGACTVESDTEYGISSYCITETPFHDDETGNHSDETVKERNGNVDLILSAYNSDGFRLVRSKAMALPVDLNEPNPEPLFVSDLRKEEGFILDASFMNDTTVAYESKPYSKPAHLFNFHSWAPFFMNVTKQDLGIGVSFFSQNLLSTSVLQFGYKYNPQDIKHELYLTYNYSGFYPIFDVETNYKMRSMLLSSDTTDLYAQWNEWMSGLNMTLPYTWNTQRTVNKVSLVANYSFRKLVPRKLINPHEEFRILDLFNTFGLGFRLSMLSAQAYNDIVPSWGEVIKLNYKTTLTSNPAEYFSFSSTTYVPFIFKNQ
;
A
#
# COMPACT_ATOMS: atom_id res chain seq x y z
N MET A 1 -19.82 -35.29 35.36
CA MET A 1 -21.08 -34.60 35.65
C MET A 1 -20.91 -33.90 36.98
N PHE A 2 -20.36 -32.68 36.98
CA PHE A 2 -20.26 -31.84 38.18
C PHE A 2 -21.06 -30.57 37.96
N TYR A 3 -22.15 -30.43 38.66
CA TYR A 3 -22.94 -29.23 38.76
C TYR A 3 -22.21 -28.24 39.67
N ILE A 4 -21.74 -27.12 39.08
CA ILE A 4 -21.27 -25.98 39.84
C ILE A 4 -22.42 -24.97 39.88
N HIS A 5 -23.06 -24.87 41.02
CA HIS A 5 -23.97 -23.76 41.35
C HIS A 5 -23.08 -22.51 41.58
N GLY A 6 -22.89 -21.73 40.50
CA GLY A 6 -22.19 -20.44 40.57
C GLY A 6 -23.19 -19.30 40.50
N ASN A 7 -23.03 -18.30 41.36
CA ASN A 7 -23.76 -17.05 41.42
C ASN A 7 -23.89 -16.41 40.05
N PRO A 8 -25.07 -16.06 39.54
CA PRO A 8 -25.27 -15.55 38.14
C PRO A 8 -24.49 -14.27 37.86
N SER A 9 -24.18 -13.45 38.86
CA SER A 9 -23.38 -12.23 38.68
C SER A 9 -21.89 -12.49 38.39
N ALA A 10 -21.30 -13.56 38.98
CA ALA A 10 -19.92 -13.97 38.71
C ALA A 10 -19.75 -14.58 37.31
N SER A 11 -20.82 -15.22 36.78
CA SER A 11 -20.84 -15.80 35.42
C SER A 11 -20.91 -14.73 34.33
N ILE A 12 -21.59 -13.59 34.57
CA ILE A 12 -21.65 -12.48 33.60
C ILE A 12 -20.32 -11.74 33.53
N CYS A 13 -19.67 -11.42 34.63
CA CYS A 13 -18.34 -10.83 34.66
C CYS A 13 -17.29 -11.72 33.97
N GLY A 14 -17.31 -13.04 34.22
CA GLY A 14 -16.43 -14.00 33.59
C GLY A 14 -16.64 -14.12 32.07
N ARG A 15 -17.90 -14.10 31.63
CA ARG A 15 -18.23 -14.11 30.17
C ARG A 15 -17.86 -12.79 29.48
N VAL A 16 -18.05 -11.67 30.13
CA VAL A 16 -17.64 -10.35 29.63
C VAL A 16 -16.12 -10.26 29.56
N LEU A 17 -15.40 -10.76 30.57
CA LEU A 17 -13.93 -10.83 30.55
C LEU A 17 -13.44 -11.76 29.44
N LEU A 18 -14.05 -12.94 29.26
CA LEU A 18 -13.68 -13.89 28.21
C LEU A 18 -13.96 -13.33 26.82
N LEU A 19 -15.12 -12.67 26.64
CA LEU A 19 -15.46 -11.99 25.39
C LEU A 19 -14.50 -10.84 25.10
N PHE A 20 -14.12 -10.08 26.13
CA PHE A 20 -13.11 -9.02 26.03
C PHE A 20 -11.74 -9.60 25.65
N PHE A 21 -11.33 -10.73 26.22
CA PHE A 21 -10.11 -11.45 25.87
C PHE A 21 -10.09 -11.94 24.43
N LEU A 22 -11.17 -12.56 23.97
CA LEU A 22 -11.29 -13.07 22.61
C LEU A 22 -11.31 -11.93 21.56
N LEU A 23 -12.01 -10.86 21.85
CA LEU A 23 -12.10 -9.69 20.98
C LEU A 23 -10.78 -8.92 20.93
N PHE A 24 -10.07 -8.82 22.06
CA PHE A 24 -8.77 -8.13 22.13
C PHE A 24 -7.67 -8.88 21.36
N SER A 25 -7.71 -10.21 21.32
CA SER A 25 -6.71 -11.01 20.58
C SER A 25 -6.71 -10.72 19.07
N HIS A 26 -7.87 -10.47 18.48
CA HIS A 26 -8.01 -10.15 17.04
C HIS A 26 -7.70 -8.68 16.72
N ALA A 27 -8.02 -7.76 17.62
CA ALA A 27 -7.78 -6.33 17.42
C ALA A 27 -6.30 -5.95 17.50
N VAL A 28 -5.53 -6.64 18.33
CA VAL A 28 -4.09 -6.39 18.49
C VAL A 28 -3.31 -6.71 17.20
N HIS A 29 -3.80 -7.63 16.36
CA HIS A 29 -3.16 -7.95 15.09
C HIS A 29 -3.24 -6.85 14.04
N ALA A 30 -4.30 -6.03 14.07
CA ALA A 30 -4.54 -5.02 13.06
C ALA A 30 -3.70 -3.74 13.24
N GLN A 31 -3.12 -3.49 14.42
CA GLN A 31 -2.50 -2.19 14.73
C GLN A 31 -1.04 -2.25 15.20
N TYR A 32 -0.48 -3.42 15.43
CA TYR A 32 0.91 -3.55 15.78
C TYR A 32 1.77 -3.73 14.53
N SER A 33 1.94 -2.67 13.74
CA SER A 33 2.92 -2.70 12.67
C SER A 33 4.29 -2.32 13.26
N VAL A 34 5.16 -3.30 13.40
CA VAL A 34 6.59 -3.01 13.42
C VAL A 34 6.91 -2.53 12.01
N SER A 35 6.82 -1.21 11.81
CA SER A 35 7.23 -0.61 10.54
C SER A 35 8.69 -0.99 10.30
N ALA A 36 9.03 -1.26 9.05
CA ALA A 36 10.42 -1.41 8.66
C ALA A 36 11.20 -0.16 9.05
N ASN A 37 12.49 -0.28 9.32
CA ASN A 37 13.30 0.83 9.82
C ASN A 37 13.94 1.61 8.69
N ASP A 38 14.17 2.90 8.95
CA ASP A 38 15.03 3.77 8.14
C ASP A 38 16.50 3.54 8.44
N ASP A 39 17.38 3.98 7.51
CA ASP A 39 18.82 3.89 7.69
C ASP A 39 19.27 4.66 8.95
N ASN A 40 20.13 3.99 9.72
CA ASN A 40 20.71 4.58 10.92
C ASN A 40 21.55 5.85 10.63
N ALA A 41 22.09 5.98 9.44
CA ALA A 41 22.88 7.14 9.03
C ALA A 41 22.04 8.42 8.89
N ILE A 42 20.71 8.32 8.79
CA ILE A 42 19.83 9.49 8.67
C ILE A 42 19.89 10.31 9.95
N LYS A 43 20.19 11.60 9.78
CA LYS A 43 20.04 12.62 10.81
C LYS A 43 18.62 13.17 10.75
N TRP A 44 17.99 13.28 11.89
CA TRP A 44 16.60 13.72 12.00
C TRP A 44 16.48 15.11 12.56
N ARG A 45 15.51 15.85 12.05
CA ARG A 45 15.08 17.15 12.57
C ARG A 45 13.61 17.11 12.94
N GLN A 46 13.15 18.13 13.64
CA GLN A 46 11.74 18.25 14.03
C GLN A 46 11.25 19.68 14.01
N ILE A 47 10.01 19.84 13.58
CA ILE A 47 9.20 21.06 13.75
C ILE A 47 8.10 20.75 14.75
N GLN A 48 7.84 21.64 15.69
CA GLN A 48 6.80 21.49 16.69
C GLN A 48 5.82 22.64 16.64
N THR A 49 4.52 22.31 16.47
CA THR A 49 3.41 23.24 16.53
C THR A 49 2.42 22.85 17.63
N LYS A 50 1.30 23.56 17.72
CA LYS A 50 0.18 23.16 18.61
C LYS A 50 -0.51 21.91 18.10
N SER A 51 -0.55 21.70 16.76
CA SER A 51 -1.31 20.64 16.10
C SER A 51 -0.51 19.36 15.88
N PHE A 52 0.81 19.47 15.69
CA PHE A 52 1.66 18.32 15.39
C PHE A 52 3.10 18.47 15.87
N ARG A 53 3.83 17.36 15.76
CA ARG A 53 5.29 17.28 15.84
C ARG A 53 5.79 16.56 14.59
N LEU A 54 6.29 17.29 13.61
CA LEU A 54 6.83 16.75 12.36
C LEU A 54 8.28 16.33 12.57
N VAL A 55 8.61 15.06 12.32
CA VAL A 55 9.96 14.49 12.37
C VAL A 55 10.35 14.02 10.99
N TYR A 56 11.49 14.49 10.49
CA TYR A 56 11.90 14.33 9.10
C TYR A 56 13.42 14.25 8.96
N PRO A 57 13.95 13.64 7.87
CA PRO A 57 15.37 13.66 7.56
C PRO A 57 15.89 15.08 7.34
N ASP A 58 17.13 15.39 7.81
CA ASP A 58 17.71 16.73 7.76
C ASP A 58 17.78 17.33 6.35
N PHE A 59 17.97 16.50 5.34
CA PHE A 59 18.01 16.90 3.93
C PHE A 59 16.63 17.23 3.33
N TYR A 60 15.53 16.95 4.04
CA TYR A 60 14.13 17.21 3.60
C TYR A 60 13.57 18.53 4.16
N GLU A 61 14.40 19.41 4.70
CA GLU A 61 14.01 20.63 5.41
C GLU A 61 13.06 21.54 4.62
N ALA A 62 13.36 21.82 3.35
CA ALA A 62 12.55 22.73 2.52
C ALA A 62 11.11 22.20 2.32
N ASP A 63 10.96 20.92 2.03
CA ASP A 63 9.64 20.31 1.82
C ASP A 63 8.93 20.04 3.14
N ALA A 64 9.66 19.79 4.23
CA ALA A 64 9.12 19.74 5.58
C ALA A 64 8.48 21.07 6.00
N GLN A 65 9.06 22.23 5.64
CA GLN A 65 8.48 23.56 5.90
C GLN A 65 7.17 23.74 5.11
N LYS A 66 7.14 23.36 3.83
CA LYS A 66 5.92 23.39 3.01
C LYS A 66 4.83 22.47 3.61
N LEU A 67 5.19 21.25 3.95
CA LEU A 67 4.26 20.27 4.53
C LEU A 67 3.76 20.71 5.91
N ALA A 68 4.60 21.34 6.73
CA ALA A 68 4.20 21.84 8.04
C ALA A 68 3.08 22.88 7.93
N ARG A 69 3.14 23.79 6.95
CA ARG A 69 2.06 24.77 6.68
C ARG A 69 0.76 24.07 6.29
N VAL A 70 0.84 23.10 5.38
CA VAL A 70 -0.33 22.29 4.95
C VAL A 70 -0.96 21.58 6.14
N LEU A 71 -0.15 20.91 6.97
CA LEU A 71 -0.64 20.18 8.15
C LEU A 71 -1.30 21.10 9.17
N ASP A 72 -0.75 22.30 9.41
CA ASP A 72 -1.32 23.26 10.36
C ASP A 72 -2.70 23.72 9.89
N THR A 73 -2.84 24.07 8.61
CA THR A 73 -4.11 24.49 8.02
C THR A 73 -5.14 23.36 8.00
N VAL A 74 -4.75 22.18 7.53
CA VAL A 74 -5.66 21.02 7.46
C VAL A 74 -6.17 20.64 8.85
N SER A 75 -5.32 20.69 9.88
CA SER A 75 -5.69 20.35 11.26
C SER A 75 -6.84 21.16 11.82
N LEU A 76 -7.06 22.39 11.32
CA LEU A 76 -8.12 23.29 11.78
C LEU A 76 -9.51 22.92 11.22
N HIS A 77 -9.56 22.30 10.03
CA HIS A 77 -10.81 22.11 9.30
C HIS A 77 -11.25 20.64 9.19
N ILE A 78 -10.30 19.71 9.15
CA ILE A 78 -10.54 18.30 8.79
C ILE A 78 -11.48 17.52 9.71
N GLY A 79 -11.73 18.01 10.91
CA GLY A 79 -12.60 17.40 11.91
C GLY A 79 -14.02 17.94 11.95
N ASN A 80 -14.34 18.97 11.15
CA ASN A 80 -15.58 19.73 11.25
C ASN A 80 -16.85 18.87 11.21
N SER A 81 -16.96 18.00 10.20
CA SER A 81 -18.16 17.13 10.06
C SER A 81 -18.20 15.94 11.04
N LEU A 82 -17.13 15.69 11.80
CA LEU A 82 -17.10 14.72 12.91
C LEU A 82 -17.31 15.40 14.29
N GLY A 83 -17.55 16.71 14.34
CA GLY A 83 -17.75 17.46 15.56
C GLY A 83 -16.55 17.34 16.52
N THR A 84 -15.32 17.36 15.98
CA THR A 84 -14.10 17.22 16.76
C THR A 84 -12.95 18.02 16.15
N THR A 85 -11.96 18.35 16.98
CA THR A 85 -10.70 18.96 16.56
C THR A 85 -9.59 17.94 16.59
N ALA A 86 -8.67 18.02 15.65
CA ALA A 86 -7.52 17.13 15.61
C ALA A 86 -6.65 17.31 16.88
N PRO A 87 -6.34 16.25 17.63
CA PRO A 87 -5.40 16.34 18.74
C PRO A 87 -3.98 16.46 18.19
N ARG A 88 -3.07 16.98 19.01
CA ARG A 88 -1.64 17.01 18.65
C ARG A 88 -1.12 15.61 18.39
N ILE A 89 -0.49 15.41 17.22
CA ILE A 89 0.01 14.11 16.78
C ILE A 89 1.45 14.22 16.24
N PRO A 90 2.33 13.23 16.51
CA PRO A 90 3.57 13.07 15.79
C PRO A 90 3.34 12.67 14.34
N VAL A 91 4.12 13.27 13.41
CA VAL A 91 4.15 12.95 11.98
C VAL A 91 5.58 12.57 11.63
N LEU A 92 5.78 11.38 11.09
CA LEU A 92 7.08 10.87 10.69
C LEU A 92 7.16 10.80 9.17
N ILE A 93 8.22 11.38 8.61
CA ILE A 93 8.46 11.40 7.18
C ILE A 93 9.48 10.34 6.79
N HIS A 94 9.10 9.48 5.85
CA HIS A 94 9.97 8.51 5.20
C HIS A 94 10.23 8.95 3.76
N THR A 95 11.47 9.11 3.41
CA THR A 95 11.95 9.47 2.07
C THR A 95 12.91 8.39 1.55
N ASN A 96 13.41 8.58 0.34
CA ASN A 96 14.43 7.70 -0.24
C ASN A 96 14.01 6.22 -0.34
N GLY A 97 12.73 6.00 -0.63
CA GLY A 97 12.17 4.69 -0.86
C GLY A 97 11.17 4.68 -2.01
N SER A 98 10.99 3.56 -2.67
CA SER A 98 10.02 3.43 -3.77
C SER A 98 8.56 3.36 -3.33
N LYS A 99 8.29 3.39 -2.03
CA LYS A 99 6.96 3.31 -1.47
C LYS A 99 6.28 4.68 -1.45
N SER A 100 5.03 4.73 -1.92
CA SER A 100 4.13 5.88 -1.80
C SER A 100 2.95 5.44 -0.94
N ASN A 101 2.81 5.97 0.28
CA ASN A 101 1.74 5.59 1.21
C ASN A 101 1.57 6.61 2.34
N GLY A 102 0.42 6.58 3.01
CA GLY A 102 0.18 7.16 4.31
C GLY A 102 -0.28 6.10 5.29
N LEU A 103 -0.11 6.34 6.57
CA LEU A 103 -0.55 5.43 7.61
C LEU A 103 -0.77 6.18 8.92
N LEU A 104 -1.93 6.02 9.53
CA LEU A 104 -2.14 6.35 10.93
C LEU A 104 -1.93 5.10 11.80
N VAL A 105 -0.96 5.16 12.72
CA VAL A 105 -0.79 4.18 13.81
C VAL A 105 -1.29 4.82 15.10
N TRP A 106 -2.05 4.08 15.90
CA TRP A 106 -2.61 4.66 17.12
C TRP A 106 -1.92 4.22 18.43
N ALA A 107 -1.09 3.21 18.41
CA ALA A 107 -0.36 2.76 19.60
C ALA A 107 1.09 2.34 19.27
N PRO A 108 2.09 3.22 19.44
CA PRO A 108 1.99 4.64 19.80
C PRO A 108 1.44 5.49 18.65
N LYS A 109 0.62 6.48 19.01
CA LYS A 109 -0.06 7.33 18.02
C LYS A 109 0.94 8.13 17.21
N ARG A 110 0.84 8.05 15.89
CA ARG A 110 1.60 8.83 14.92
C ARG A 110 1.03 8.66 13.52
N MET A 111 1.24 9.64 12.67
CA MET A 111 1.11 9.51 11.21
C MET A 111 2.48 9.19 10.62
N GLU A 112 2.54 8.33 9.62
CA GLU A 112 3.73 8.04 8.83
C GLU A 112 3.44 8.36 7.36
N PHE A 113 4.28 9.19 6.74
CA PHE A 113 4.15 9.57 5.33
C PHE A 113 5.36 9.08 4.55
N TRP A 114 5.10 8.33 3.48
CA TRP A 114 6.07 7.98 2.43
C TRP A 114 5.87 8.96 1.30
N THR A 115 6.75 9.94 1.23
CA THR A 115 6.56 11.16 0.44
C THR A 115 6.93 11.02 -1.02
N THR A 116 7.55 9.92 -1.43
CA THR A 116 7.80 9.60 -2.84
C THR A 116 6.50 9.62 -3.64
N PRO A 117 6.33 10.51 -4.65
CA PRO A 117 5.12 10.55 -5.44
C PRO A 117 4.88 9.24 -6.21
N PRO A 118 3.65 8.70 -6.23
CA PRO A 118 3.32 7.57 -7.09
C PRO A 118 3.35 8.02 -8.56
N PRO A 119 3.87 7.20 -9.50
CA PRO A 119 4.03 7.61 -10.89
C PRO A 119 2.74 7.64 -11.72
N ASP A 120 1.60 7.28 -11.14
CA ASP A 120 0.27 7.28 -11.77
C ASP A 120 -0.81 7.87 -10.84
N HIS A 121 -0.43 8.86 -10.04
CA HIS A 121 -1.36 9.54 -9.13
C HIS A 121 -2.29 10.50 -9.88
N TYR A 122 -3.40 10.90 -9.23
CA TYR A 122 -4.31 11.89 -9.77
C TYR A 122 -3.76 13.33 -9.67
N ALA A 123 -4.49 14.31 -10.22
CA ALA A 123 -4.03 15.67 -10.48
C ALA A 123 -3.87 16.54 -9.23
N TYR A 124 -3.14 16.06 -8.21
CA TYR A 124 -2.94 16.76 -6.94
C TYR A 124 -1.61 16.38 -6.27
N PRO A 125 -0.92 17.28 -5.55
CA PRO A 125 0.32 16.95 -4.87
C PRO A 125 0.16 15.83 -3.86
N TRP A 126 1.04 14.84 -3.91
CA TRP A 126 0.95 13.63 -3.09
C TRP A 126 0.94 13.93 -1.58
N SER A 127 1.82 14.82 -1.10
CA SER A 127 1.90 15.18 0.32
C SER A 127 0.65 15.92 0.83
N TRP A 128 -0.03 16.69 -0.02
CA TRP A 128 -1.27 17.36 0.32
C TRP A 128 -2.43 16.38 0.45
N GLN A 129 -2.48 15.42 -0.46
CA GLN A 129 -3.44 14.31 -0.37
C GLN A 129 -3.27 13.53 0.92
N LEU A 130 -2.02 13.16 1.26
CA LEU A 130 -1.73 12.45 2.51
C LEU A 130 -2.17 13.27 3.72
N ALA A 131 -1.92 14.58 3.73
CA ALA A 131 -2.32 15.44 4.83
C ALA A 131 -3.84 15.41 5.05
N LEU A 132 -4.65 15.54 3.99
CA LEU A 132 -6.10 15.47 4.10
C LEU A 132 -6.59 14.09 4.56
N HIS A 133 -6.06 13.02 3.96
CA HIS A 133 -6.49 11.66 4.26
C HIS A 133 -6.13 11.21 5.67
N GLU A 134 -4.86 11.28 6.03
CA GLU A 134 -4.37 10.76 7.31
C GLU A 134 -4.83 11.60 8.52
N TYR A 135 -4.93 12.93 8.36
CA TYR A 135 -5.49 13.75 9.43
C TYR A 135 -6.98 13.45 9.67
N ARG A 136 -7.73 13.05 8.62
CA ARG A 136 -9.11 12.60 8.81
C ARG A 136 -9.19 11.40 9.74
N HIS A 137 -8.27 10.44 9.59
CA HIS A 137 -8.18 9.30 10.51
C HIS A 137 -7.87 9.74 11.95
N VAL A 138 -7.04 10.77 12.14
CA VAL A 138 -6.79 11.32 13.49
C VAL A 138 -8.09 11.84 14.11
N CYS A 139 -8.90 12.55 13.34
CA CYS A 139 -10.19 13.06 13.82
C CYS A 139 -11.20 11.92 14.09
N GLN A 140 -11.22 10.87 13.27
CA GLN A 140 -12.06 9.69 13.52
C GLN A 140 -11.68 9.02 14.86
N MET A 141 -10.39 8.83 15.12
CA MET A 141 -9.93 8.28 16.41
C MET A 141 -10.28 9.21 17.58
N GLN A 142 -10.14 10.52 17.40
CA GLN A 142 -10.53 11.49 18.43
C GLN A 142 -12.04 11.50 18.66
N ALA A 143 -12.87 11.30 17.64
CA ALA A 143 -14.32 11.19 17.79
C ALA A 143 -14.74 10.00 18.66
N LEU A 144 -13.95 8.92 18.67
CA LEU A 144 -14.12 7.78 19.58
C LEU A 144 -13.64 8.05 21.02
N ASN A 145 -12.86 9.10 21.25
CA ASN A 145 -12.32 9.42 22.57
C ASN A 145 -13.33 10.17 23.45
N LYS A 146 -14.51 9.58 23.60
CA LYS A 146 -15.63 10.12 24.37
C LYS A 146 -16.19 9.07 25.36
N GLY A 147 -16.93 9.53 26.36
CA GLY A 147 -17.62 8.68 27.30
C GLY A 147 -16.71 7.66 28.00
N ILE A 148 -17.14 6.38 28.06
CA ILE A 148 -16.38 5.30 28.70
C ILE A 148 -15.07 5.02 27.97
N THR A 149 -15.03 5.13 26.65
CA THR A 149 -13.82 4.93 25.89
C THR A 149 -12.72 5.93 26.28
N LYS A 150 -13.09 7.19 26.57
CA LYS A 150 -12.16 8.20 27.09
C LYS A 150 -11.61 7.82 28.47
N CYS A 151 -12.47 7.32 29.36
CA CYS A 151 -12.04 6.86 30.68
C CYS A 151 -11.07 5.68 30.58
N LEU A 152 -11.38 4.69 29.74
CA LEU A 152 -10.52 3.54 29.50
C LEU A 152 -9.19 3.95 28.85
N ASN A 153 -9.21 4.87 27.88
CA ASN A 153 -8.00 5.41 27.25
C ASN A 153 -7.11 6.15 28.27
N ALA A 154 -7.70 6.92 29.18
CA ALA A 154 -6.96 7.61 30.23
C ALA A 154 -6.28 6.63 31.22
N VAL A 155 -6.91 5.49 31.49
CA VAL A 155 -6.41 4.46 32.42
C VAL A 155 -5.38 3.55 31.73
N PHE A 156 -5.70 2.99 30.57
CA PHE A 156 -4.91 1.94 29.91
C PHE A 156 -4.05 2.43 28.74
N GLY A 157 -4.23 3.68 28.33
CA GLY A 157 -3.48 4.30 27.25
C GLY A 157 -4.00 4.00 25.85
N GLU A 158 -3.17 4.25 24.86
CA GLU A 158 -3.53 4.37 23.45
C GLU A 158 -4.08 3.08 22.82
N HIS A 159 -3.70 1.91 23.32
CA HIS A 159 -4.23 0.62 22.81
C HIS A 159 -5.75 0.51 22.86
N ILE A 160 -6.41 1.18 23.81
CA ILE A 160 -7.86 1.10 23.96
C ILE A 160 -8.59 1.71 22.76
N LEU A 161 -8.16 2.91 22.34
CA LEU A 161 -8.78 3.53 21.16
C LEU A 161 -8.55 2.71 19.90
N GLY A 162 -7.35 2.16 19.74
CA GLY A 162 -7.04 1.24 18.66
C GLY A 162 -7.94 0.01 18.66
N ALA A 163 -8.14 -0.61 19.82
CA ALA A 163 -9.02 -1.77 19.98
C ALA A 163 -10.48 -1.43 19.70
N VAL A 164 -10.98 -0.34 20.26
CA VAL A 164 -12.37 0.14 20.02
C VAL A 164 -12.60 0.42 18.54
N SER A 165 -11.67 1.13 17.88
CA SER A 165 -11.74 1.38 16.44
C SER A 165 -11.77 0.08 15.63
N GLY A 166 -10.80 -0.80 15.85
CA GLY A 166 -10.67 -2.05 15.08
C GLY A 166 -11.82 -3.05 15.27
N LEU A 167 -12.48 -3.02 16.42
CA LEU A 167 -13.60 -3.94 16.73
C LEU A 167 -14.96 -3.38 16.38
N LEU A 168 -15.18 -2.08 16.55
CA LEU A 168 -16.52 -1.50 16.53
C LEU A 168 -16.77 -0.60 15.32
N VAL A 169 -15.73 -0.05 14.70
CA VAL A 169 -15.86 0.82 13.54
C VAL A 169 -15.51 0.05 12.27
N PRO A 170 -16.43 0.00 11.30
CA PRO A 170 -16.16 -0.73 10.07
C PRO A 170 -15.11 -0.02 9.22
N LEU A 171 -14.23 -0.82 8.59
CA LEU A 171 -13.14 -0.30 7.78
C LEU A 171 -13.65 0.52 6.58
N TRP A 172 -14.82 0.16 6.02
CA TRP A 172 -15.42 0.94 4.93
C TRP A 172 -15.73 2.39 5.33
N PHE A 173 -16.11 2.61 6.61
CA PHE A 173 -16.32 3.98 7.09
C PHE A 173 -14.99 4.70 7.31
N MET A 174 -14.01 4.03 7.96
CA MET A 174 -12.72 4.65 8.22
C MET A 174 -12.11 5.18 6.91
N GLU A 175 -12.01 4.33 5.90
CA GLU A 175 -11.39 4.69 4.62
C GLU A 175 -12.30 5.55 3.75
N GLY A 176 -13.59 5.25 3.71
CA GLY A 176 -14.56 5.97 2.89
C GLY A 176 -14.77 7.40 3.32
N ASP A 177 -14.84 7.66 4.63
CA ASP A 177 -14.96 9.01 5.18
C ASP A 177 -13.67 9.84 4.95
N ALA A 178 -12.51 9.19 4.99
CA ALA A 178 -11.25 9.85 4.62
C ALA A 178 -11.21 10.22 3.13
N VAL A 179 -11.75 9.36 2.24
CA VAL A 179 -11.91 9.69 0.81
C VAL A 179 -12.94 10.80 0.60
N VAL A 180 -14.04 10.84 1.37
CA VAL A 180 -15.00 11.96 1.33
C VAL A 180 -14.31 13.26 1.71
N ALA A 181 -13.52 13.27 2.79
CA ALA A 181 -12.82 14.48 3.24
C ALA A 181 -11.81 14.97 2.20
N GLU A 182 -10.94 14.11 1.66
CA GLU A 182 -9.97 14.52 0.63
C GLU A 182 -10.65 14.99 -0.66
N THR A 183 -11.83 14.42 -1.01
CA THR A 183 -12.58 14.81 -2.21
C THR A 183 -13.28 16.14 -2.02
N ALA A 184 -13.91 16.36 -0.86
CA ALA A 184 -14.63 17.59 -0.58
C ALA A 184 -13.71 18.79 -0.33
N MET A 185 -12.56 18.54 0.31
CA MET A 185 -11.64 19.58 0.79
C MET A 185 -10.45 19.85 -0.15
N SER A 186 -10.50 19.38 -1.38
CA SER A 186 -9.52 19.70 -2.42
C SER A 186 -10.20 19.96 -3.77
N PRO A 187 -9.52 20.58 -4.73
CA PRO A 187 -10.06 20.76 -6.10
C PRO A 187 -10.32 19.42 -6.79
N THR A 188 -9.60 18.38 -6.39
CA THR A 188 -9.70 17.02 -6.90
C THR A 188 -9.61 16.05 -5.71
N GLY A 189 -9.47 14.76 -5.95
CA GLY A 189 -9.39 13.72 -4.92
C GLY A 189 -9.90 12.42 -5.53
N ARG A 190 -9.76 11.31 -4.82
CA ARG A 190 -10.13 10.01 -5.40
C ARG A 190 -11.59 9.95 -5.87
N GLY A 191 -12.51 10.60 -5.16
CA GLY A 191 -13.91 10.65 -5.54
C GLY A 191 -14.21 11.43 -6.83
N HIS A 192 -13.28 12.27 -7.30
CA HIS A 192 -13.38 12.95 -8.62
C HIS A 192 -12.91 12.05 -9.77
N THR A 193 -12.05 11.03 -9.49
CA THR A 193 -11.51 10.23 -10.58
C THR A 193 -12.56 9.33 -11.22
N PRO A 194 -12.60 9.25 -12.56
CA PRO A 194 -13.54 8.36 -13.27
C PRO A 194 -13.47 6.91 -12.81
N GLU A 195 -12.30 6.41 -12.34
CA GLU A 195 -12.14 5.03 -11.90
C GLU A 195 -13.06 4.68 -10.72
N TYR A 196 -13.27 5.60 -9.77
CA TYR A 196 -14.17 5.39 -8.63
C TYR A 196 -15.63 5.15 -9.06
N LYS A 197 -16.07 5.85 -10.10
CA LYS A 197 -17.42 5.68 -10.70
C LYS A 197 -17.45 4.43 -11.57
N MET A 198 -16.51 4.30 -12.51
CA MET A 198 -16.49 3.31 -13.59
C MET A 198 -16.66 1.88 -13.11
N LEU A 199 -15.84 1.48 -12.13
CA LEU A 199 -15.80 0.10 -11.66
C LEU A 199 -17.11 -0.30 -10.95
N PHE A 200 -17.62 0.57 -10.11
CA PHE A 200 -18.85 0.31 -9.35
C PHE A 200 -20.09 0.44 -10.23
N LYS A 201 -20.11 1.41 -11.16
CA LYS A 201 -21.18 1.60 -12.15
C LYS A 201 -21.36 0.35 -13.00
N ALA A 202 -20.30 -0.19 -13.58
CA ALA A 202 -20.37 -1.41 -14.38
C ALA A 202 -20.87 -2.61 -13.57
N GLN A 203 -20.42 -2.77 -12.32
CA GLN A 203 -20.91 -3.85 -11.46
C GLN A 203 -22.40 -3.72 -11.18
N LEU A 204 -22.92 -2.53 -10.85
CA LEU A 204 -24.34 -2.34 -10.57
C LEU A 204 -25.20 -2.53 -11.83
N LEU A 205 -24.79 -1.98 -12.97
CA LEU A 205 -25.58 -2.05 -14.21
C LEU A 205 -25.62 -3.45 -14.83
N GLU A 206 -24.56 -4.23 -14.71
CA GLU A 206 -24.47 -5.54 -15.39
C GLU A 206 -24.76 -6.73 -14.46
N LYS A 207 -24.50 -6.60 -13.15
CA LYS A 207 -24.67 -7.69 -12.17
C LYS A 207 -25.65 -7.37 -11.04
N GLY A 208 -26.16 -6.13 -11.00
CA GLY A 208 -27.05 -5.64 -9.96
C GLY A 208 -26.36 -5.43 -8.61
N ALA A 209 -27.15 -5.00 -7.63
CA ALA A 209 -26.69 -4.86 -6.27
C ALA A 209 -26.48 -6.24 -5.61
N TYR A 210 -25.31 -6.47 -5.05
CA TYR A 210 -25.08 -7.66 -4.23
C TYR A 210 -25.73 -7.51 -2.87
N LYS A 211 -25.90 -8.63 -2.12
CA LYS A 211 -26.27 -8.56 -0.71
C LYS A 211 -25.22 -7.78 0.08
N PHE A 212 -25.64 -7.03 1.09
CA PHE A 212 -24.78 -6.17 1.90
C PHE A 212 -23.54 -6.89 2.42
N ASP A 213 -23.69 -8.13 2.93
CA ASP A 213 -22.56 -8.89 3.45
C ASP A 213 -21.52 -9.19 2.38
N LYS A 214 -21.97 -9.55 1.16
CA LYS A 214 -21.04 -9.76 0.03
C LYS A 214 -20.36 -8.45 -0.39
N ALA A 215 -21.10 -7.35 -0.43
CA ALA A 215 -20.56 -6.03 -0.77
C ALA A 215 -19.52 -5.54 0.27
N LYS A 216 -19.76 -5.85 1.56
CA LYS A 216 -18.87 -5.48 2.67
C LYS A 216 -17.64 -6.38 2.78
N LEU A 217 -17.81 -7.70 2.61
CA LEU A 217 -16.74 -8.69 2.86
C LEU A 217 -15.88 -8.98 1.63
N GLY A 218 -16.34 -8.54 0.45
CA GLY A 218 -15.65 -8.76 -0.81
C GLY A 218 -15.97 -10.10 -1.46
N SER A 219 -15.38 -10.35 -2.64
CA SER A 219 -15.45 -11.60 -3.37
C SER A 219 -14.09 -11.93 -3.98
N ARG A 220 -13.77 -13.20 -4.03
CA ARG A 220 -12.57 -13.67 -4.73
C ARG A 220 -12.82 -13.90 -6.23
N ARG A 221 -14.08 -14.07 -6.62
CA ARG A 221 -14.50 -14.39 -7.98
C ARG A 221 -14.95 -13.17 -8.78
N ASP A 222 -15.77 -12.31 -8.16
CA ASP A 222 -16.40 -11.15 -8.78
C ASP A 222 -15.70 -9.87 -8.33
N TYR A 223 -15.80 -8.82 -9.13
CA TYR A 223 -15.46 -7.49 -8.65
C TYR A 223 -16.44 -7.06 -7.56
N ILE A 224 -15.89 -6.63 -6.45
CA ILE A 224 -16.58 -5.92 -5.38
C ILE A 224 -15.80 -4.63 -5.12
N PRO A 225 -16.45 -3.46 -5.02
CA PRO A 225 -15.76 -2.24 -4.63
C PRO A 225 -14.99 -2.45 -3.32
N ASN A 226 -13.74 -2.01 -3.27
CA ASN A 226 -12.95 -2.07 -2.06
C ASN A 226 -13.48 -1.09 -1.00
N GLN A 227 -12.94 -1.14 0.22
CA GLN A 227 -13.36 -0.28 1.34
C GLN A 227 -13.30 1.21 1.02
N TYR A 228 -12.45 1.67 0.11
CA TYR A 228 -12.34 3.07 -0.30
C TYR A 228 -13.52 3.49 -1.17
N VAL A 229 -13.76 2.77 -2.27
CA VAL A 229 -14.87 3.07 -3.20
C VAL A 229 -16.22 2.81 -2.54
N PHE A 230 -16.40 1.63 -1.95
CA PHE A 230 -17.63 1.27 -1.23
C PHE A 230 -17.92 2.26 -0.11
N GLY A 231 -16.91 2.57 0.71
CA GLY A 231 -17.02 3.49 1.83
C GLY A 231 -17.30 4.93 1.42
N TYR A 232 -16.69 5.41 0.32
CA TYR A 232 -16.96 6.74 -0.22
C TYR A 232 -18.46 6.91 -0.54
N TYR A 233 -19.02 5.99 -1.34
CA TYR A 233 -20.44 6.06 -1.69
C TYR A 233 -21.35 5.88 -0.49
N MET A 234 -21.06 4.95 0.41
CA MET A 234 -21.83 4.75 1.65
C MET A 234 -21.82 6.01 2.53
N THR A 235 -20.66 6.62 2.71
CA THR A 235 -20.50 7.81 3.57
C THR A 235 -21.16 9.03 2.94
N ALA A 236 -20.91 9.30 1.67
CA ALA A 236 -21.50 10.42 0.93
C ALA A 236 -23.04 10.31 0.89
N PHE A 237 -23.56 9.13 0.55
CA PHE A 237 -25.00 8.90 0.52
C PHE A 237 -25.64 8.96 1.91
N SER A 238 -24.98 8.46 2.96
CA SER A 238 -25.48 8.60 4.33
C SER A 238 -25.61 10.07 4.75
N ARG A 239 -24.63 10.89 4.40
CA ARG A 239 -24.67 12.33 4.68
C ARG A 239 -25.76 13.03 3.89
N SER A 240 -26.01 12.67 2.64
CA SER A 240 -27.11 13.25 1.85
C SER A 240 -28.50 12.95 2.41
N ILE A 241 -28.69 11.78 3.08
CA ILE A 241 -29.99 11.42 3.71
C ILE A 241 -30.13 11.97 5.12
N TYR A 242 -29.09 11.76 5.94
CA TYR A 242 -29.17 12.05 7.38
C TYR A 242 -28.52 13.38 7.77
N GLY A 243 -27.84 14.06 6.82
CA GLY A 243 -27.12 15.31 7.00
C GLY A 243 -25.70 15.13 7.49
N ARG A 244 -24.94 16.22 7.45
CA ARG A 244 -23.52 16.37 7.72
C ARG A 244 -23.03 15.61 8.95
N ASP A 245 -23.76 15.74 10.06
CA ASP A 245 -23.29 15.31 11.39
C ASP A 245 -23.66 13.86 11.73
N VAL A 246 -24.21 13.08 10.78
CA VAL A 246 -24.64 11.70 11.02
C VAL A 246 -23.54 10.85 11.63
N PHE A 247 -22.31 10.96 11.12
CA PHE A 247 -21.20 10.16 11.62
C PHE A 247 -20.59 10.70 12.91
N ALA A 248 -20.72 11.99 13.21
CA ALA A 248 -20.41 12.52 14.54
C ALA A 248 -21.29 11.86 15.60
N ASP A 249 -22.61 11.74 15.33
CA ASP A 249 -23.57 11.08 16.20
C ASP A 249 -23.29 9.57 16.34
N VAL A 250 -23.01 8.88 15.22
CA VAL A 250 -22.71 7.44 15.21
C VAL A 250 -21.42 7.14 15.97
N MET A 251 -20.38 7.89 15.76
CA MET A 251 -19.08 7.72 16.44
C MET A 251 -19.20 8.00 17.93
N GLU A 252 -19.91 9.06 18.31
CA GLU A 252 -20.16 9.39 19.71
C GLU A 252 -20.97 8.30 20.42
N SER A 253 -22.03 7.81 19.78
CA SER A 253 -22.86 6.72 20.32
C SER A 253 -22.04 5.42 20.47
N THR A 254 -21.21 5.10 19.49
CA THR A 254 -20.30 3.95 19.54
C THR A 254 -19.32 4.07 20.70
N ALA A 255 -18.73 5.24 20.92
CA ALA A 255 -17.80 5.50 22.02
C ALA A 255 -18.44 5.41 23.40
N LYS A 256 -19.69 5.85 23.54
CA LYS A 256 -20.42 5.92 24.84
C LYS A 256 -21.14 4.62 25.20
N HIS A 257 -21.59 3.82 24.22
CA HIS A 257 -22.53 2.73 24.44
C HIS A 257 -22.15 1.40 23.81
N TRP A 258 -20.85 1.13 23.61
CA TRP A 258 -20.36 -0.08 22.95
C TRP A 258 -20.83 -1.40 23.59
N TRP A 259 -21.19 -1.43 24.89
CA TRP A 259 -21.70 -2.63 25.58
C TRP A 259 -23.14 -3.00 25.23
N ARG A 260 -23.89 -2.10 24.56
CA ARG A 260 -25.30 -2.36 24.19
C ARG A 260 -25.47 -3.29 23.01
N GLY A 261 -24.38 -3.68 22.36
CA GLY A 261 -24.40 -4.41 21.09
C GLY A 261 -24.96 -3.55 19.94
N ALA A 262 -25.02 -4.12 18.75
CA ALA A 262 -25.50 -3.39 17.58
C ALA A 262 -24.72 -2.08 17.28
N TRP A 263 -23.51 -2.06 17.64
CA TRP A 263 -22.49 -1.04 17.62
C TRP A 263 -22.64 0.03 16.52
N PHE A 264 -21.74 0.10 15.55
CA PHE A 264 -21.73 1.12 14.52
C PHE A 264 -23.01 1.09 13.65
N SER A 265 -23.42 -0.09 13.22
CA SER A 265 -24.56 -0.31 12.31
C SER A 265 -25.92 0.15 12.82
N LYS A 266 -26.08 0.28 14.14
CA LYS A 266 -27.34 0.73 14.80
C LYS A 266 -27.09 1.84 15.81
N ALA A 267 -25.91 2.42 15.84
CA ALA A 267 -25.55 3.50 16.74
C ALA A 267 -26.03 4.84 16.18
N GLY A 268 -26.07 5.84 17.07
CA GLY A 268 -26.44 7.21 16.74
C GLY A 268 -27.80 7.61 17.19
N LYS A 269 -28.11 8.90 17.05
CA LYS A 269 -29.41 9.52 17.44
C LYS A 269 -30.47 9.35 16.36
N ARG A 270 -30.10 8.96 15.16
CA ARG A 270 -30.93 8.82 13.97
C ARG A 270 -31.16 7.33 13.65
N PRO A 271 -32.24 6.98 12.93
CA PRO A 271 -32.54 5.58 12.58
C PRO A 271 -31.58 5.06 11.51
N TYR A 272 -30.32 4.99 11.85
CA TYR A 272 -29.23 4.55 10.95
C TYR A 272 -29.12 3.02 10.93
N SER A 273 -28.94 2.44 9.72
CA SER A 273 -28.64 1.02 9.52
C SER A 273 -27.80 0.85 8.26
N ASP A 274 -26.60 0.26 8.38
CA ASP A 274 -25.68 0.05 7.25
C ASP A 274 -26.34 -0.68 6.08
N SER A 275 -27.03 -1.79 6.31
CA SER A 275 -27.66 -2.58 5.25
C SER A 275 -28.77 -1.81 4.54
N ARG A 276 -29.61 -1.08 5.29
CA ARG A 276 -30.69 -0.27 4.73
C ARG A 276 -30.13 0.90 3.90
N VAL A 277 -29.09 1.56 4.40
CA VAL A 277 -28.43 2.66 3.67
C VAL A 277 -27.81 2.12 2.39
N TYR A 278 -27.16 0.96 2.45
CA TYR A 278 -26.58 0.31 1.27
C TYR A 278 -27.63 0.02 0.19
N GLU A 279 -28.78 -0.56 0.57
CA GLU A 279 -29.86 -0.86 -0.35
C GLU A 279 -30.39 0.42 -1.02
N GLN A 280 -30.69 1.45 -0.23
CA GLN A 280 -31.16 2.75 -0.73
C GLN A 280 -30.12 3.43 -1.65
N MET A 281 -28.86 3.38 -1.27
CA MET A 281 -27.74 3.90 -2.06
C MET A 281 -27.64 3.18 -3.40
N ALA A 282 -27.62 1.84 -3.38
CA ALA A 282 -27.50 1.05 -4.59
C ALA A 282 -28.66 1.29 -5.56
N ASP A 283 -29.89 1.37 -5.05
CA ASP A 283 -31.09 1.69 -5.84
C ASP A 283 -31.05 3.11 -6.41
N SER A 284 -30.55 4.07 -5.63
CA SER A 284 -30.40 5.45 -6.10
C SER A 284 -29.34 5.58 -7.20
N LEU A 285 -28.17 4.99 -6.99
CA LEU A 285 -27.08 4.98 -7.96
C LEU A 285 -27.48 4.25 -9.24
N LEU A 286 -28.18 3.12 -9.11
CA LEU A 286 -28.66 2.34 -10.26
C LEU A 286 -29.56 3.19 -11.16
N ARG A 287 -30.57 3.88 -10.60
CA ARG A 287 -31.46 4.76 -11.39
C ARG A 287 -30.72 5.86 -12.11
N VAL A 288 -29.77 6.52 -11.45
CA VAL A 288 -28.95 7.57 -12.09
C VAL A 288 -28.13 6.99 -13.24
N TRP A 289 -27.45 5.86 -12.98
CA TRP A 289 -26.54 5.26 -13.96
C TRP A 289 -27.27 4.54 -15.10
N GLU A 290 -28.47 4.01 -14.90
CA GLU A 290 -29.33 3.52 -15.99
C GLU A 290 -29.74 4.65 -16.92
N THR A 291 -30.06 5.82 -16.37
CA THR A 291 -30.38 7.02 -17.17
C THR A 291 -29.15 7.45 -18.00
N GLU A 292 -27.97 7.54 -17.38
CA GLU A 292 -26.73 7.86 -18.10
C GLU A 292 -26.42 6.81 -19.18
N ARG A 293 -26.64 5.51 -18.88
CA ARG A 293 -26.44 4.41 -19.85
C ARG A 293 -27.37 4.54 -21.02
N LYS A 294 -28.67 4.81 -20.80
CA LYS A 294 -29.66 5.01 -21.84
C LYS A 294 -29.26 6.16 -22.76
N GLN A 295 -28.90 7.30 -22.18
CA GLN A 295 -28.42 8.46 -22.97
C GLN A 295 -27.17 8.12 -23.80
N TRP A 296 -26.24 7.34 -23.25
CA TRP A 296 -25.05 6.90 -24.00
C TRP A 296 -25.41 5.93 -25.12
N LEU A 297 -26.36 5.00 -24.90
CA LEU A 297 -26.83 4.05 -25.95
C LEU A 297 -27.52 4.76 -27.12
N GLU A 298 -28.20 5.86 -26.85
CA GLU A 298 -28.90 6.67 -27.86
C GLU A 298 -27.98 7.58 -28.68
N LYS A 299 -26.69 7.74 -28.27
CA LYS A 299 -25.73 8.52 -29.05
C LYS A 299 -25.44 7.89 -30.42
N GLU A 300 -25.45 8.70 -31.47
CA GLU A 300 -25.01 8.29 -32.82
C GLU A 300 -23.48 8.09 -32.86
N ASN A 301 -22.74 9.03 -32.28
CA ASN A 301 -21.28 9.01 -32.25
C ASN A 301 -20.78 8.34 -30.96
N LYS A 302 -20.51 7.04 -31.02
CA LYS A 302 -19.87 6.24 -29.97
C LYS A 302 -18.89 5.25 -30.58
N SER A 303 -17.91 4.76 -29.82
CA SER A 303 -16.96 3.79 -30.32
C SER A 303 -17.65 2.50 -30.75
N ALA A 304 -17.48 2.10 -32.01
CA ALA A 304 -17.79 0.77 -32.46
C ALA A 304 -16.68 -0.17 -31.92
N ILE A 305 -17.01 -1.01 -30.93
CA ILE A 305 -16.05 -1.90 -30.28
C ILE A 305 -16.32 -3.35 -30.63
N GLU A 306 -15.26 -4.09 -30.96
CA GLU A 306 -15.24 -5.53 -31.11
C GLU A 306 -14.42 -6.15 -30.00
N GLU A 307 -15.02 -6.93 -29.09
CA GLU A 307 -14.28 -7.59 -28.02
C GLU A 307 -13.41 -8.70 -28.57
N ILE A 308 -12.13 -8.72 -28.22
CA ILE A 308 -11.22 -9.82 -28.49
C ILE A 308 -11.63 -10.98 -27.57
N GLU A 309 -12.22 -12.02 -28.14
CA GLU A 309 -12.73 -13.16 -27.37
C GLU A 309 -11.61 -13.86 -26.58
N ILE A 310 -11.65 -13.72 -25.27
CA ILE A 310 -10.78 -14.42 -24.33
C ILE A 310 -11.67 -15.18 -23.34
N ARG A 311 -11.42 -16.49 -23.18
CA ARG A 311 -12.21 -17.33 -22.27
C ARG A 311 -12.24 -16.74 -20.87
N LYS A 312 -13.43 -16.46 -20.36
CA LYS A 312 -13.69 -15.87 -19.03
C LYS A 312 -13.95 -16.98 -17.99
N ARG A 313 -13.31 -16.90 -16.81
CA ARG A 313 -13.59 -17.80 -15.68
C ARG A 313 -13.90 -17.02 -14.40
N HIS A 314 -13.30 -15.86 -14.22
CA HIS A 314 -13.38 -14.98 -13.04
C HIS A 314 -12.96 -13.57 -13.44
N TYR A 315 -13.15 -12.61 -12.55
CA TYR A 315 -12.72 -11.22 -12.75
C TYR A 315 -11.22 -11.16 -13.10
N THR A 316 -10.92 -10.63 -14.28
CA THR A 316 -9.56 -10.59 -14.83
C THR A 316 -9.37 -9.34 -15.65
N ASN A 317 -8.27 -8.65 -15.43
CA ASN A 317 -7.90 -7.44 -16.15
C ASN A 317 -6.80 -7.74 -17.16
N TYR A 318 -6.93 -7.18 -18.37
CA TYR A 318 -5.89 -7.11 -19.38
C TYR A 318 -5.60 -5.64 -19.65
N LYS A 319 -4.40 -5.17 -19.28
CA LYS A 319 -3.98 -3.77 -19.41
C LYS A 319 -2.72 -3.67 -20.26
N ASN A 320 -2.44 -2.45 -20.77
CA ASN A 320 -1.28 -2.15 -21.61
C ASN A 320 -1.14 -3.08 -22.81
N PRO A 321 -2.14 -3.10 -23.73
CA PRO A 321 -2.00 -3.84 -24.97
C PRO A 321 -0.88 -3.23 -25.82
N ILE A 322 -0.07 -4.12 -26.43
CA ILE A 322 0.92 -3.74 -27.45
C ILE A 322 0.78 -4.77 -28.58
N GLN A 323 0.41 -4.32 -29.76
CA GLN A 323 0.34 -5.17 -30.93
C GLN A 323 1.76 -5.48 -31.43
N ILE A 324 2.06 -6.76 -31.62
CA ILE A 324 3.37 -7.22 -32.10
C ILE A 324 3.26 -8.01 -33.43
N GLY A 325 2.07 -8.15 -33.97
CA GLY A 325 1.73 -8.82 -35.21
C GLY A 325 0.21 -8.76 -35.44
N GLN A 326 -0.26 -9.11 -36.63
CA GLN A 326 -1.65 -8.98 -37.03
C GLN A 326 -2.65 -9.52 -35.96
N ASP A 327 -2.40 -10.74 -35.43
CA ASP A 327 -3.25 -11.38 -34.42
C ASP A 327 -2.53 -11.57 -33.07
N SER A 328 -1.45 -10.85 -32.81
CA SER A 328 -0.61 -11.06 -31.66
C SER A 328 -0.48 -9.81 -30.80
N ILE A 329 -0.96 -9.87 -29.57
CA ILE A 329 -0.98 -8.77 -28.63
C ILE A 329 -0.26 -9.20 -27.35
N ILE A 330 0.68 -8.40 -26.87
CA ILE A 330 1.22 -8.49 -25.52
C ILE A 330 0.36 -7.64 -24.59
N ALA A 331 0.03 -8.16 -23.40
CA ALA A 331 -0.70 -7.42 -22.39
C ALA A 331 -0.30 -7.85 -20.98
N LEU A 332 -0.62 -7.03 -20.00
CA LEU A 332 -0.47 -7.34 -18.60
C LEU A 332 -1.78 -7.91 -18.04
N GLN A 333 -1.77 -9.17 -17.65
CA GLN A 333 -2.90 -9.85 -17.01
C GLN A 333 -2.81 -9.74 -15.50
N SER A 334 -3.89 -9.39 -14.82
CA SER A 334 -4.02 -9.42 -13.36
C SER A 334 -5.35 -10.01 -12.92
N SER A 335 -5.32 -10.82 -11.85
CA SER A 335 -6.51 -11.40 -11.23
C SER A 335 -6.21 -11.78 -9.78
N SER A 336 -7.25 -12.09 -8.99
CA SER A 336 -7.07 -12.59 -7.62
C SER A 336 -6.49 -14.02 -7.56
N PHE A 337 -6.54 -14.77 -8.66
CA PHE A 337 -6.10 -16.17 -8.77
C PHE A 337 -4.68 -16.35 -9.29
N GLY A 338 -3.96 -15.30 -9.58
CA GLY A 338 -2.61 -15.39 -10.10
C GLY A 338 -1.82 -14.11 -9.91
N LEU A 339 -0.50 -14.26 -9.95
CA LEU A 339 0.40 -13.11 -9.96
C LEU A 339 0.19 -12.29 -11.23
N GLN A 340 0.46 -11.00 -11.15
CA GLN A 340 0.52 -10.14 -12.31
C GLN A 340 1.48 -10.74 -13.35
N THR A 341 1.00 -10.93 -14.57
CA THR A 341 1.67 -11.74 -15.57
C THR A 341 1.63 -11.06 -16.93
N LEU A 342 2.78 -10.97 -17.56
CA LEU A 342 2.88 -10.60 -18.96
C LEU A 342 2.41 -11.77 -19.81
N VAL A 343 1.48 -11.54 -20.71
CA VAL A 343 0.86 -12.55 -21.55
C VAL A 343 0.95 -12.18 -23.03
N LEU A 344 1.03 -13.19 -23.88
CA LEU A 344 0.82 -13.10 -25.31
C LEU A 344 -0.57 -13.64 -25.65
N ILE A 345 -1.36 -12.85 -26.31
CA ILE A 345 -2.70 -13.21 -26.79
C ILE A 345 -2.62 -13.38 -28.31
N THR A 346 -2.94 -14.58 -28.78
CA THR A 346 -2.93 -14.91 -30.21
C THR A 346 -4.21 -15.66 -30.53
N LYS A 347 -5.04 -15.10 -31.44
CA LYS A 347 -6.34 -15.68 -31.84
C LYS A 347 -7.19 -16.08 -30.62
N GLY A 348 -7.31 -15.17 -29.62
CA GLY A 348 -8.06 -15.36 -28.38
C GLY A 348 -7.42 -16.29 -27.34
N LYS A 349 -6.33 -16.97 -27.66
CA LYS A 349 -5.60 -17.83 -26.71
C LYS A 349 -4.56 -17.05 -25.92
N VAL A 350 -4.57 -17.21 -24.59
CA VAL A 350 -3.66 -16.52 -23.68
C VAL A 350 -2.47 -17.41 -23.35
N HIS A 351 -1.28 -16.98 -23.69
CA HIS A 351 -0.02 -17.64 -23.39
C HIS A 351 0.75 -16.83 -22.35
N LYS A 352 1.04 -17.43 -21.19
CA LYS A 352 1.84 -16.79 -20.14
C LYS A 352 3.29 -16.67 -20.60
N LEU A 353 3.80 -15.45 -20.65
CA LEU A 353 5.19 -15.15 -20.96
C LEU A 353 6.02 -15.11 -19.69
N ARG A 354 5.60 -14.28 -18.71
CA ARG A 354 6.36 -14.08 -17.48
C ARG A 354 5.51 -13.47 -16.38
N SER A 355 5.60 -14.01 -15.16
CA SER A 355 5.04 -13.39 -13.96
C SER A 355 5.95 -12.27 -13.46
N LEU A 356 5.36 -11.13 -13.09
CA LEU A 356 6.00 -9.90 -12.64
C LEU A 356 5.45 -9.50 -11.26
N PRO A 357 5.73 -10.28 -10.19
CA PRO A 357 5.11 -10.08 -8.87
C PRO A 357 5.52 -8.78 -8.18
N TYR A 358 6.67 -8.22 -8.54
CA TYR A 358 7.20 -6.99 -7.96
C TYR A 358 7.22 -5.84 -8.95
N LEU A 359 6.40 -5.93 -10.01
CA LEU A 359 6.22 -4.82 -10.93
C LEU A 359 5.76 -3.58 -10.17
N LYS A 360 6.55 -2.54 -10.27
CA LYS A 360 6.20 -1.24 -9.69
C LYS A 360 5.31 -0.51 -10.69
N HIS A 361 4.04 -0.45 -10.47
CA HIS A 361 3.01 0.03 -11.37
C HIS A 361 2.75 -0.83 -12.63
N SER A 362 1.52 -0.75 -13.11
CA SER A 362 1.07 -1.52 -14.27
C SER A 362 1.51 -0.86 -15.58
N TYR A 363 2.82 -0.65 -15.76
CA TYR A 363 3.39 -0.04 -16.96
C TYR A 363 4.63 -0.82 -17.43
N PHE A 364 4.74 -1.00 -18.71
CA PHE A 364 5.93 -1.51 -19.38
C PHE A 364 6.01 -0.94 -20.79
N ASP A 365 7.20 -0.82 -21.34
CA ASP A 365 7.45 -0.49 -22.73
C ASP A 365 8.03 -1.68 -23.48
N TYR A 366 7.82 -1.71 -24.81
CA TYR A 366 8.22 -2.83 -25.67
C TYR A 366 8.95 -2.35 -26.89
N LYS A 367 10.06 -3.01 -27.24
CA LYS A 367 10.78 -2.81 -28.48
C LYS A 367 11.52 -4.11 -28.89
N ASP A 368 11.38 -4.52 -30.16
CA ASP A 368 12.13 -5.62 -30.79
C ASP A 368 12.16 -6.94 -29.99
N GLY A 369 11.07 -7.36 -29.40
CA GLY A 369 10.99 -8.61 -28.62
C GLY A 369 11.51 -8.49 -27.19
N LYS A 370 11.69 -7.26 -26.70
CA LYS A 370 12.09 -6.96 -25.32
C LYS A 370 11.06 -6.08 -24.64
N VAL A 371 10.89 -6.26 -23.34
CA VAL A 371 10.11 -5.36 -22.48
C VAL A 371 11.00 -4.70 -21.45
N LEU A 372 10.65 -3.46 -21.15
CA LEU A 372 11.29 -2.60 -20.20
C LEU A 372 10.29 -2.22 -19.13
N TYR A 373 10.64 -2.40 -17.84
CA TYR A 373 9.74 -2.10 -16.72
C TYR A 373 10.52 -1.79 -15.45
N SER A 374 9.87 -1.12 -14.50
CA SER A 374 10.40 -0.89 -13.16
C SER A 374 9.96 -1.99 -12.21
N GLN A 375 10.88 -2.51 -11.43
CA GLN A 375 10.67 -3.56 -10.44
C GLN A 375 11.11 -3.09 -9.07
N GLU A 376 10.29 -3.34 -8.06
CA GLU A 376 10.68 -3.08 -6.68
C GLU A 376 11.78 -4.07 -6.24
N SER A 377 12.85 -3.50 -5.67
CA SER A 377 14.02 -4.23 -5.14
C SER A 377 14.14 -3.96 -3.65
N ALA A 378 14.15 -5.02 -2.85
CA ALA A 378 14.25 -4.90 -1.40
C ALA A 378 15.63 -4.37 -0.99
N ASN A 379 15.65 -3.40 -0.08
CA ASN A 379 16.88 -3.01 0.61
C ASN A 379 17.34 -4.14 1.54
N GLN A 380 18.64 -4.37 1.61
CA GLN A 380 19.22 -5.47 2.36
C GLN A 380 18.87 -5.43 3.85
N ARG A 381 18.73 -4.24 4.42
CA ARG A 381 18.49 -4.03 5.86
C ARG A 381 17.33 -3.09 6.16
N TRP A 382 17.22 -1.99 5.42
CA TRP A 382 16.34 -0.87 5.73
C TRP A 382 15.07 -0.94 4.88
N GLY A 383 14.06 -1.58 5.42
CA GLY A 383 12.82 -1.87 4.66
C GLY A 383 11.98 -0.64 4.30
N GLN A 384 12.31 0.55 4.84
CA GLN A 384 11.68 1.80 4.40
C GLN A 384 12.33 2.35 3.12
N GLN A 385 13.48 1.84 2.72
CA GLN A 385 14.30 2.33 1.62
C GLN A 385 14.43 1.29 0.49
N ASN A 386 13.34 0.69 0.09
CA ASN A 386 13.31 -0.18 -1.08
C ASN A 386 13.55 0.64 -2.34
N ASN A 387 14.27 0.07 -3.29
CA ASN A 387 14.54 0.67 -4.59
C ASN A 387 13.46 0.31 -5.61
N ALA A 388 13.50 0.97 -6.77
CA ALA A 388 12.75 0.59 -7.97
C ALA A 388 13.70 0.59 -9.16
N ASP A 389 14.15 -0.59 -9.56
CA ASP A 389 15.17 -0.75 -10.58
C ASP A 389 14.56 -1.05 -11.94
N ILE A 390 15.19 -0.56 -13.00
CA ILE A 390 14.78 -0.84 -14.38
C ILE A 390 15.28 -2.22 -14.79
N ILE A 391 14.36 -3.05 -15.26
CA ILE A 391 14.62 -4.39 -15.79
C ILE A 391 14.27 -4.44 -17.27
N GLU A 392 15.17 -5.02 -18.07
CA GLU A 392 14.90 -5.41 -19.46
C GLU A 392 14.73 -6.93 -19.54
N TYR A 393 13.63 -7.41 -20.12
CA TYR A 393 13.38 -8.83 -20.37
C TYR A 393 13.27 -9.11 -21.85
N ASP A 394 14.11 -10.02 -22.35
CA ASP A 394 14.15 -10.48 -23.74
C ASP A 394 13.32 -11.78 -23.87
N PHE A 395 12.23 -11.77 -24.62
CA PHE A 395 11.34 -12.92 -24.83
C PHE A 395 12.01 -14.06 -25.60
N ARG A 396 12.82 -13.74 -26.60
CA ARG A 396 13.45 -14.72 -27.47
C ARG A 396 14.48 -15.53 -26.70
N LYS A 397 15.28 -14.82 -25.90
CA LYS A 397 16.36 -15.41 -25.09
C LYS A 397 15.85 -15.91 -23.74
N LYS A 398 14.63 -15.54 -23.33
CA LYS A 398 14.06 -15.79 -21.99
C LYS A 398 14.99 -15.34 -20.86
N LYS A 399 15.75 -14.28 -21.09
CA LYS A 399 16.72 -13.70 -20.14
C LYS A 399 16.32 -12.29 -19.76
N TYR A 400 16.71 -11.89 -18.58
CA TYR A 400 16.55 -10.52 -18.12
C TYR A 400 17.91 -9.88 -17.86
N ARG A 401 17.92 -8.57 -17.91
CA ARG A 401 19.05 -7.71 -17.59
C ARG A 401 18.60 -6.64 -16.61
N LEU A 402 19.37 -6.46 -15.52
CA LEU A 402 19.24 -5.32 -14.64
C LEU A 402 19.88 -4.12 -15.35
N VAL A 403 19.09 -3.10 -15.64
CA VAL A 403 19.57 -1.88 -16.32
C VAL A 403 20.11 -0.90 -15.29
N THR A 404 19.43 -0.75 -14.15
CA THR A 404 19.83 0.13 -13.05
C THR A 404 19.91 -0.65 -11.75
N SER A 405 20.57 -0.11 -10.72
CA SER A 405 20.64 -0.67 -9.38
C SER A 405 20.74 0.43 -8.32
N ASP A 406 20.18 0.18 -7.16
CA ASP A 406 20.28 1.03 -5.97
C ASP A 406 19.71 2.46 -6.15
N ALA A 407 18.66 2.60 -6.96
CA ALA A 407 17.98 3.87 -7.20
C ALA A 407 16.46 3.69 -7.37
N ILE A 408 15.74 4.77 -7.58
CA ILE A 408 14.29 4.77 -7.72
C ILE A 408 13.94 5.31 -9.09
N PHE A 409 13.59 4.42 -10.01
CA PHE A 409 13.21 4.76 -11.38
C PHE A 409 11.79 4.31 -11.70
N PHE A 410 11.05 5.17 -12.39
CA PHE A 410 9.69 4.89 -12.84
C PHE A 410 9.54 5.10 -14.34
N ASN A 411 8.52 4.45 -14.92
CA ASN A 411 8.06 4.61 -16.31
C ASN A 411 9.18 4.63 -17.35
N PRO A 412 10.06 3.62 -17.42
CA PRO A 412 11.12 3.59 -18.41
C PRO A 412 10.57 3.38 -19.82
N VAL A 413 11.13 4.12 -20.81
CA VAL A 413 10.73 4.06 -22.23
C VAL A 413 11.94 4.03 -23.15
N TYR A 414 11.88 3.19 -24.19
CA TYR A 414 12.91 3.14 -25.23
C TYR A 414 12.88 4.36 -26.13
N ASN A 415 14.04 4.87 -26.50
CA ASN A 415 14.15 5.83 -27.59
C ASN A 415 13.72 5.17 -28.91
N PRO A 416 12.84 5.82 -29.72
CA PRO A 416 12.35 5.21 -30.96
C PRO A 416 13.43 5.01 -32.02
N VAL A 417 14.47 5.84 -32.04
CA VAL A 417 15.57 5.79 -33.02
C VAL A 417 16.70 4.90 -32.53
N ASP A 418 17.21 5.15 -31.32
CA ASP A 418 18.32 4.37 -30.74
C ASP A 418 17.84 3.52 -29.56
N LYS A 419 17.74 2.21 -29.78
CA LYS A 419 17.33 1.23 -28.77
C LYS A 419 18.29 1.09 -27.58
N ASN A 420 19.49 1.68 -27.66
CA ASN A 420 20.44 1.70 -26.55
C ASN A 420 20.25 2.94 -25.67
N ILE A 421 19.27 3.76 -25.96
CA ILE A 421 18.90 4.93 -25.16
C ILE A 421 17.53 4.68 -24.52
N ILE A 422 17.43 4.96 -23.24
CA ILE A 422 16.22 4.83 -22.42
C ILE A 422 15.99 6.15 -21.71
N ALA A 423 14.75 6.61 -21.65
CA ALA A 423 14.36 7.64 -20.72
C ALA A 423 13.58 7.04 -19.56
N ALA A 424 13.69 7.62 -18.38
CA ALA A 424 12.95 7.24 -17.18
C ALA A 424 12.80 8.44 -16.26
N ILE A 425 11.94 8.31 -15.26
CA ILE A 425 11.82 9.26 -14.16
C ILE A 425 12.65 8.73 -13.00
N GLU A 426 13.63 9.51 -12.54
CA GLU A 426 14.40 9.22 -11.35
C GLU A 426 13.86 10.04 -10.18
N THR A 427 13.72 9.41 -9.02
CA THR A 427 13.42 10.07 -7.75
C THR A 427 14.63 10.05 -6.86
N ASP A 428 15.11 11.22 -6.41
CA ASP A 428 16.26 11.35 -5.53
C ASP A 428 15.89 11.16 -4.04
N ARG A 429 16.90 11.25 -3.16
CA ARG A 429 16.70 11.09 -1.71
C ARG A 429 15.78 12.13 -1.05
N LYS A 430 15.54 13.24 -1.73
CA LYS A 430 14.65 14.33 -1.27
C LYS A 430 13.27 14.22 -1.91
N ASP A 431 13.00 13.12 -2.62
CA ASP A 431 11.81 12.88 -3.43
C ASP A 431 11.63 13.86 -4.60
N ASN A 432 12.69 14.61 -4.97
CA ASN A 432 12.69 15.38 -6.21
C ASN A 432 12.78 14.43 -7.40
N GLN A 433 11.99 14.71 -8.41
CA GLN A 433 11.98 13.94 -9.64
C GLN A 433 12.73 14.65 -10.76
N SER A 434 13.34 13.87 -11.63
CA SER A 434 13.97 14.33 -12.85
C SER A 434 13.75 13.33 -13.98
N LEU A 435 13.71 13.83 -15.20
CA LEU A 435 13.76 13.03 -16.42
C LEU A 435 15.21 12.69 -16.68
N VAL A 436 15.53 11.41 -16.71
CA VAL A 436 16.89 10.94 -16.97
C VAL A 436 16.97 10.15 -18.27
N ILE A 437 18.06 10.35 -18.99
CA ILE A 437 18.40 9.61 -20.19
C ILE A 437 19.57 8.73 -19.87
N LEU A 438 19.40 7.42 -20.06
CA LEU A 438 20.31 6.38 -19.67
C LEU A 438 20.78 5.59 -20.90
N SER A 439 22.04 5.22 -20.92
CA SER A 439 22.55 4.14 -21.80
C SER A 439 22.70 2.86 -20.98
N PRO A 440 21.97 1.78 -21.29
CA PRO A 440 22.20 0.49 -20.67
C PRO A 440 23.60 -0.02 -21.05
N GLY A 441 24.51 -0.09 -20.10
CA GLY A 441 25.85 -0.59 -20.35
C GLY A 441 25.87 -1.99 -20.97
N ASN A 442 26.85 -2.26 -21.85
CA ASN A 442 26.94 -3.49 -22.64
C ASN A 442 27.29 -4.77 -21.84
N LYS A 443 27.36 -4.75 -20.53
CA LYS A 443 27.76 -5.91 -19.74
C LYS A 443 26.55 -6.69 -19.24
N PHE A 444 26.27 -7.83 -19.85
CA PHE A 444 25.49 -8.91 -19.27
C PHE A 444 26.17 -9.37 -17.98
N LEU A 445 25.66 -8.99 -16.83
CA LEU A 445 26.13 -9.51 -15.56
C LEU A 445 25.27 -10.68 -15.11
N TYR A 446 25.60 -11.85 -15.61
CA TYR A 446 25.47 -13.09 -14.88
C TYR A 446 26.74 -13.23 -14.04
N THR A 447 26.89 -12.50 -12.97
CA THR A 447 27.98 -12.73 -12.03
C THR A 447 27.44 -13.29 -10.73
N LYS A 448 28.00 -14.42 -10.35
CA LYS A 448 27.85 -15.08 -9.06
C LYS A 448 28.31 -14.20 -7.86
N ASN A 449 28.75 -12.97 -8.10
CA ASN A 449 29.30 -12.09 -7.07
C ASN A 449 28.42 -10.86 -6.90
N VAL A 450 27.82 -10.75 -5.75
CA VAL A 450 26.89 -9.71 -5.22
C VAL A 450 27.53 -8.31 -5.06
N LEU A 451 28.78 -8.09 -5.45
CA LEU A 451 29.56 -6.91 -5.10
C LEU A 451 29.96 -5.98 -6.23
N GLN A 452 29.49 -6.18 -7.47
CA GLN A 452 29.79 -5.22 -8.54
C GLN A 452 28.60 -4.30 -8.81
N LYS A 453 28.70 -3.03 -8.36
CA LYS A 453 27.83 -1.91 -8.76
C LYS A 453 27.91 -1.73 -10.27
N ASN A 454 26.85 -2.08 -11.00
CA ASN A 454 26.71 -1.66 -12.39
C ASN A 454 26.41 -0.16 -12.40
N LYS A 455 27.36 0.64 -12.84
CA LYS A 455 27.08 2.04 -13.14
C LYS A 455 26.40 2.07 -14.52
N HIS A 456 25.08 2.33 -14.55
CA HIS A 456 24.41 2.84 -15.74
C HIS A 456 25.04 4.20 -16.07
N GLN A 457 25.19 4.48 -17.35
CA GLN A 457 25.74 5.76 -17.76
C GLN A 457 24.61 6.74 -17.98
N TYR A 458 24.58 7.82 -17.18
CA TYR A 458 23.70 8.95 -17.42
C TYR A 458 24.20 9.70 -18.66
N ILE A 459 23.27 9.96 -19.60
CA ILE A 459 23.51 10.83 -20.76
C ILE A 459 23.05 12.24 -20.42
N ALA A 460 21.88 12.38 -19.83
CA ALA A 460 21.31 13.67 -19.40
C ALA A 460 20.38 13.50 -18.20
N SER A 461 20.18 14.57 -17.42
CA SER A 461 19.17 14.72 -16.39
C SER A 461 18.53 16.10 -16.54
N ILE A 462 17.21 16.14 -16.64
CA ILE A 462 16.45 17.34 -17.01
C ILE A 462 15.29 17.52 -16.02
N GLY A 463 14.92 18.75 -15.72
CA GLY A 463 13.71 19.08 -14.95
C GLY A 463 13.84 19.00 -13.44
N LYS A 464 15.03 18.75 -12.90
CA LYS A 464 15.27 18.60 -11.44
C LYS A 464 14.90 19.83 -10.60
N GLU A 465 14.90 21.01 -11.19
CA GLU A 465 14.65 22.28 -10.50
C GLU A 465 13.16 22.65 -10.45
N ASN A 466 12.31 21.91 -11.13
CA ASN A 466 10.87 22.14 -11.14
C ASN A 466 10.22 21.48 -9.91
N ASP A 467 9.38 22.20 -9.19
CA ASP A 467 8.58 21.68 -8.06
C ASP A 467 7.35 20.92 -8.60
N VAL A 468 7.61 19.90 -9.41
CA VAL A 468 6.60 19.06 -10.09
C VAL A 468 6.93 17.59 -9.95
N ALA A 469 5.90 16.75 -9.96
CA ALA A 469 6.03 15.32 -10.12
C ALA A 469 5.81 14.94 -11.60
N PHE A 470 6.63 14.00 -12.10
CA PHE A 470 6.58 13.54 -13.47
C PHE A 470 5.84 12.21 -13.59
N SER A 471 5.15 11.98 -14.72
CA SER A 471 4.59 10.68 -15.07
C SER A 471 4.54 10.47 -16.58
N PHE A 472 4.59 9.20 -17.01
CA PHE A 472 4.42 8.74 -18.38
C PHE A 472 5.27 9.50 -19.42
N PRO A 473 6.60 9.50 -19.34
CA PRO A 473 7.46 10.09 -20.36
C PRO A 473 7.26 9.38 -21.70
N CYS A 474 7.30 10.14 -22.79
CA CYS A 474 7.18 9.67 -24.15
C CYS A 474 8.17 10.40 -25.04
N TRP A 475 8.91 9.69 -25.90
CA TRP A 475 9.83 10.29 -26.87
C TRP A 475 9.08 10.90 -28.06
N SER A 476 9.64 11.99 -28.61
CA SER A 476 9.32 12.38 -29.99
C SER A 476 9.74 11.31 -30.98
N GLU A 477 9.10 11.24 -32.14
CA GLU A 477 9.40 10.22 -33.16
C GLU A 477 10.85 10.28 -33.66
N ASP A 478 11.47 11.46 -33.67
CA ASP A 478 12.87 11.67 -34.02
C ASP A 478 13.85 11.42 -32.85
N GLY A 479 13.35 11.09 -31.67
CA GLY A 479 14.15 10.79 -30.49
C GLY A 479 14.89 11.98 -29.86
N LYS A 480 14.53 13.24 -30.22
CA LYS A 480 15.24 14.45 -29.77
C LYS A 480 14.52 15.20 -28.64
N ALA A 481 13.28 14.88 -28.37
CA ALA A 481 12.52 15.51 -27.31
C ALA A 481 11.78 14.47 -26.45
N LEU A 482 11.48 14.81 -25.20
CA LEU A 482 10.62 14.05 -24.31
C LEU A 482 9.35 14.85 -24.00
N TYR A 483 8.23 14.20 -24.10
CA TYR A 483 6.94 14.67 -23.63
C TYR A 483 6.63 13.97 -22.32
N VAL A 484 6.09 14.69 -21.34
CA VAL A 484 5.84 14.16 -20.01
C VAL A 484 4.63 14.85 -19.39
N ILE A 485 3.94 14.16 -18.52
CA ILE A 485 2.91 14.75 -17.67
C ILE A 485 3.59 15.29 -16.42
N GLU A 486 3.37 16.58 -16.16
CA GLU A 486 3.77 17.24 -14.93
C GLU A 486 2.56 17.40 -14.02
N THR A 487 2.74 17.10 -12.73
CA THR A 487 1.75 17.33 -11.69
C THR A 487 2.29 18.35 -10.68
N SER A 488 1.53 19.40 -10.45
CA SER A 488 1.82 20.47 -9.51
C SER A 488 0.61 20.79 -8.63
N VAL A 489 0.70 21.83 -7.84
CA VAL A 489 -0.43 22.37 -7.06
C VAL A 489 -1.56 22.88 -7.95
N TYR A 490 -1.29 23.17 -9.22
CA TYR A 490 -2.27 23.62 -10.20
C TYR A 490 -2.89 22.47 -11.01
N GLY A 491 -2.59 21.21 -10.64
CA GLY A 491 -3.05 20.04 -11.36
C GLY A 491 -2.02 19.47 -12.34
N LYS A 492 -2.50 18.80 -13.40
CA LYS A 492 -1.69 18.16 -14.44
C LYS A 492 -1.63 18.99 -15.72
N CYS A 493 -0.47 18.96 -16.37
CA CYS A 493 -0.29 19.48 -17.73
C CYS A 493 0.67 18.57 -18.51
N ILE A 494 0.70 18.73 -19.82
CA ILE A 494 1.67 18.07 -20.71
C ILE A 494 2.77 19.07 -21.06
N ALA A 495 4.01 18.69 -20.82
CA ALA A 495 5.20 19.47 -21.13
C ALA A 495 6.08 18.72 -22.12
N LYS A 496 6.79 19.47 -22.96
CA LYS A 496 7.84 19.01 -23.87
C LYS A 496 9.19 19.51 -23.37
N TYR A 497 10.17 18.63 -23.37
CA TYR A 497 11.56 18.93 -23.08
C TYR A 497 12.43 18.63 -24.30
N ASP A 498 13.14 19.62 -24.80
CA ASP A 498 14.19 19.42 -25.81
C ASP A 498 15.42 18.85 -25.13
N ILE A 499 15.96 17.73 -25.65
CA ILE A 499 17.05 17.02 -25.02
C ILE A 499 18.37 17.78 -25.10
N ALA A 500 18.63 18.43 -26.23
CA ALA A 500 19.90 19.12 -26.46
C ALA A 500 20.05 20.39 -25.64
N THR A 501 18.95 21.12 -25.47
CA THR A 501 18.96 22.43 -24.80
C THR A 501 18.41 22.38 -23.37
N GLY A 502 17.69 21.32 -22.99
CA GLY A 502 16.96 21.22 -21.73
C GLY A 502 15.72 22.14 -21.67
N LYS A 503 15.38 22.83 -22.78
CA LYS A 503 14.29 23.80 -22.82
C LYS A 503 12.94 23.10 -22.61
N ARG A 504 12.17 23.60 -21.63
CA ARG A 504 10.78 23.22 -21.33
C ARG A 504 9.81 24.10 -22.10
N SER A 505 8.77 23.48 -22.66
CA SER A 505 7.60 24.18 -23.23
C SER A 505 6.32 23.45 -22.84
N LEU A 506 5.29 24.19 -22.44
CA LEU A 506 3.98 23.65 -22.12
C LEU A 506 3.16 23.42 -23.40
N LEU A 507 2.48 22.29 -23.49
CA LEU A 507 1.55 21.97 -24.56
C LEU A 507 0.10 22.20 -24.14
N THR A 508 -0.22 21.95 -22.85
CA THR A 508 -1.56 22.17 -22.31
C THR A 508 -1.51 23.05 -21.09
N ALA A 509 -2.60 23.76 -20.81
CA ALA A 509 -2.78 24.39 -19.52
C ALA A 509 -2.86 23.33 -18.40
N SER A 510 -2.55 23.74 -17.17
CA SER A 510 -2.75 22.89 -15.99
C SER A 510 -4.24 22.74 -15.70
N SER A 511 -4.68 21.52 -15.41
CA SER A 511 -6.05 21.17 -15.04
C SER A 511 -6.05 20.14 -13.92
N TYR A 512 -7.10 20.15 -13.11
CA TYR A 512 -7.34 19.09 -12.11
C TYR A 512 -7.96 17.83 -12.72
N ASP A 513 -8.20 17.80 -14.03
CA ASP A 513 -8.57 16.60 -14.75
C ASP A 513 -7.40 15.62 -14.80
N ASP A 514 -7.71 14.35 -14.69
CA ASP A 514 -6.67 13.33 -14.77
C ASP A 514 -6.23 13.06 -16.20
N ILE A 515 -4.91 13.01 -16.41
CA ILE A 515 -4.25 12.71 -17.69
C ILE A 515 -3.24 11.58 -17.43
N SER A 516 -3.15 10.62 -18.37
CA SER A 516 -2.20 9.51 -18.29
C SER A 516 -1.80 8.97 -19.66
N ARG A 517 -0.68 8.20 -19.71
CA ARG A 517 -0.28 7.35 -20.84
C ARG A 517 -0.07 8.07 -22.17
N LEU A 518 1.00 8.86 -22.23
CA LEU A 518 1.38 9.53 -23.48
C LEU A 518 1.94 8.55 -24.52
N GLN A 519 1.57 8.74 -25.76
CA GLN A 519 2.16 8.08 -26.93
C GLN A 519 2.13 9.04 -28.13
N ILE A 520 3.20 9.09 -28.94
CA ILE A 520 3.24 9.89 -30.16
C ILE A 520 3.21 8.96 -31.36
N ARG A 521 2.37 9.35 -32.34
CA ARG A 521 2.27 8.66 -33.63
C ARG A 521 1.81 9.63 -34.71
N ASN A 522 2.52 9.64 -35.85
CA ASN A 522 2.20 10.44 -37.03
C ASN A 522 1.93 11.93 -36.71
N GLY A 523 2.82 12.55 -35.95
CA GLY A 523 2.72 13.96 -35.58
C GLY A 523 1.56 14.30 -34.61
N ARG A 524 0.92 13.28 -34.02
CA ARG A 524 -0.13 13.46 -32.99
C ARG A 524 0.33 12.87 -31.67
N LEU A 525 0.01 13.56 -30.58
CA LEU A 525 0.19 13.10 -29.22
C LEU A 525 -1.14 12.51 -28.71
N TYR A 526 -1.14 11.24 -28.38
CA TYR A 526 -2.28 10.51 -27.80
C TYR A 526 -2.11 10.37 -26.29
N PHE A 527 -3.21 10.47 -25.55
CA PHE A 527 -3.24 10.32 -24.11
C PHE A 527 -4.64 9.96 -23.60
N ILE A 528 -4.72 9.35 -22.45
CA ILE A 528 -6.00 9.15 -21.74
C ILE A 528 -6.27 10.40 -20.90
N LYS A 529 -7.49 10.92 -21.00
CA LYS A 529 -7.99 12.04 -20.21
C LYS A 529 -9.36 11.73 -19.64
N ASP A 530 -9.66 12.32 -18.50
CA ASP A 530 -11.04 12.43 -18.03
C ASP A 530 -11.83 13.33 -19.00
N VAL A 531 -12.79 12.73 -19.70
CA VAL A 531 -13.72 13.39 -20.61
C VAL A 531 -15.14 13.12 -20.12
N LYS A 532 -15.79 14.16 -19.60
CA LYS A 532 -17.18 14.07 -19.07
C LYS A 532 -17.38 12.96 -18.03
N GLY A 533 -16.39 12.76 -17.15
CA GLY A 533 -16.42 11.77 -16.07
C GLY A 533 -16.12 10.34 -16.50
N LYS A 534 -15.45 10.14 -17.66
CA LYS A 534 -14.95 8.85 -18.16
C LYS A 534 -13.51 9.00 -18.65
N TYR A 535 -12.69 7.97 -18.46
CA TYR A 535 -11.38 7.89 -19.09
C TYR A 535 -11.53 7.50 -20.56
N GLU A 536 -11.19 8.41 -21.46
CA GLU A 536 -11.25 8.20 -22.90
C GLU A 536 -9.93 8.57 -23.58
N LEU A 537 -9.71 8.03 -24.76
CA LEU A 537 -8.54 8.35 -25.57
C LEU A 537 -8.74 9.70 -26.25
N VAL A 538 -7.78 10.57 -26.08
CA VAL A 538 -7.72 11.89 -26.72
C VAL A 538 -6.43 11.98 -27.53
N SER A 539 -6.46 12.68 -28.65
CA SER A 539 -5.25 13.02 -29.39
C SER A 539 -5.16 14.52 -29.64
N MET A 540 -3.94 15.03 -29.72
CA MET A 540 -3.61 16.42 -29.98
C MET A 540 -2.65 16.50 -31.19
N SER A 541 -2.94 17.29 -32.19
CA SER A 541 -1.99 17.61 -33.26
C SER A 541 -0.81 18.40 -32.70
N LEU A 542 0.40 17.95 -32.93
CA LEU A 542 1.61 18.66 -32.48
C LEU A 542 1.90 19.91 -33.31
N GLU A 543 1.32 20.02 -34.47
CA GLU A 543 1.45 21.19 -35.38
C GLU A 543 0.43 22.29 -35.06
N SER A 544 -0.87 21.93 -35.00
CA SER A 544 -1.96 22.91 -34.84
C SER A 544 -2.46 23.06 -33.40
N GLY A 545 -2.13 22.10 -32.50
CA GLY A 545 -2.71 22.03 -31.15
C GLY A 545 -4.16 21.55 -31.12
N ALA A 546 -4.80 21.25 -32.28
CA ALA A 546 -6.17 20.78 -32.32
C ALA A 546 -6.32 19.41 -31.66
N CYS A 547 -7.35 19.28 -30.81
CA CYS A 547 -7.63 18.08 -30.04
C CYS A 547 -8.88 17.35 -30.52
N THR A 548 -8.81 16.02 -30.47
CA THR A 548 -9.95 15.14 -30.82
C THR A 548 -10.09 14.01 -29.79
N VAL A 549 -11.33 13.64 -29.50
CA VAL A 549 -11.64 12.40 -28.74
C VAL A 549 -11.64 11.25 -29.73
N GLU A 550 -10.89 10.22 -29.41
CA GLU A 550 -10.72 9.06 -30.29
C GLU A 550 -11.53 7.85 -29.81
N SER A 551 -12.08 7.87 -28.60
CA SER A 551 -12.96 6.84 -28.06
C SER A 551 -14.08 7.43 -27.22
N ASP A 552 -15.27 6.79 -27.25
CA ASP A 552 -16.39 7.00 -26.32
C ASP A 552 -16.95 5.62 -25.98
N THR A 553 -16.40 5.00 -24.93
CA THR A 553 -16.79 3.68 -24.45
C THR A 553 -17.88 3.77 -23.39
N GLU A 554 -18.58 2.67 -23.08
CA GLU A 554 -19.67 2.70 -22.11
C GLU A 554 -19.21 3.10 -20.70
N TYR A 555 -18.09 2.54 -20.23
CA TYR A 555 -17.58 2.81 -18.87
C TYR A 555 -16.26 3.56 -18.86
N GLY A 556 -15.44 3.45 -19.88
CA GLY A 556 -14.11 4.04 -19.99
C GLY A 556 -13.01 3.00 -20.22
N ILE A 557 -11.80 3.51 -20.43
CA ILE A 557 -10.61 2.72 -20.75
C ILE A 557 -9.50 2.93 -19.70
N SER A 558 -8.53 2.01 -19.62
CA SER A 558 -7.34 2.16 -18.76
C SER A 558 -6.03 2.27 -19.55
N SER A 559 -6.01 1.81 -20.78
CA SER A 559 -4.83 1.81 -21.64
C SER A 559 -5.22 1.53 -23.08
N TYR A 560 -4.33 1.81 -23.99
CA TYR A 560 -4.56 1.68 -25.42
C TYR A 560 -3.29 1.30 -26.17
N CYS A 561 -3.44 0.89 -27.41
CA CYS A 561 -2.39 0.73 -28.40
C CYS A 561 -2.89 1.27 -29.73
N ILE A 562 -2.10 2.10 -30.38
CA ILE A 562 -2.33 2.52 -31.78
C ILE A 562 -1.70 1.45 -32.65
N THR A 563 -2.49 0.88 -33.57
CA THR A 563 -2.04 -0.26 -34.36
C THR A 563 -1.22 0.20 -35.58
N GLU A 564 -0.23 -0.60 -35.94
CA GLU A 564 0.59 -0.35 -37.15
C GLU A 564 0.01 -1.02 -38.41
N THR A 565 -0.73 -2.12 -38.18
CA THR A 565 -1.36 -2.92 -39.24
C THR A 565 -2.86 -2.81 -39.13
N PRO A 566 -3.59 -2.49 -40.25
CA PRO A 566 -5.06 -2.50 -40.24
C PRO A 566 -5.62 -3.86 -39.82
N PHE A 567 -6.79 -3.86 -39.15
CA PHE A 567 -7.48 -5.11 -38.76
C PHE A 567 -8.20 -5.80 -39.91
N HIS A 568 -8.57 -5.07 -40.97
CA HIS A 568 -9.27 -5.58 -42.16
C HIS A 568 -8.43 -5.39 -43.41
N ASP A 569 -8.01 -6.50 -44.02
CA ASP A 569 -7.78 -6.52 -45.46
C ASP A 569 -9.16 -6.45 -46.08
N ASP A 570 -9.49 -5.37 -46.81
CA ASP A 570 -10.61 -5.39 -47.73
C ASP A 570 -10.34 -6.50 -48.73
N GLU A 571 -11.17 -7.57 -48.72
CA GLU A 571 -11.10 -8.71 -49.64
C GLU A 571 -11.32 -8.30 -51.15
N THR A 572 -11.20 -7.05 -51.49
CA THR A 572 -11.18 -6.58 -52.86
C THR A 572 -9.74 -6.36 -53.33
N GLY A 573 -9.15 -7.44 -53.81
CA GLY A 573 -7.84 -7.42 -54.45
C GLY A 573 -7.72 -6.44 -55.56
N ASN A 574 -7.18 -5.28 -55.32
CA ASN A 574 -6.51 -4.42 -56.26
C ASN A 574 -5.26 -3.83 -55.61
N HIS A 575 -4.16 -4.51 -55.86
CA HIS A 575 -2.81 -3.94 -55.64
C HIS A 575 -2.61 -2.81 -56.66
N SER A 576 -2.87 -1.59 -56.29
CA SER A 576 -2.28 -0.42 -56.94
C SER A 576 -1.31 0.23 -55.98
N ASP A 577 -0.05 0.21 -56.37
CA ASP A 577 1.05 1.01 -55.86
C ASP A 577 0.66 2.49 -55.86
N GLU A 578 0.08 2.96 -54.75
CA GLU A 578 -0.10 4.37 -54.51
C GLU A 578 0.61 4.76 -53.22
N THR A 579 1.68 5.54 -53.42
CA THR A 579 2.31 6.42 -52.45
C THR A 579 1.36 6.83 -51.32
N VAL A 580 1.85 6.69 -50.07
CA VAL A 580 1.19 7.11 -48.82
C VAL A 580 0.79 8.58 -48.93
N LYS A 581 -0.35 8.83 -49.55
CA LYS A 581 -1.09 10.09 -49.45
C LYS A 581 -2.10 9.98 -48.35
N GLU A 582 -2.02 10.93 -47.44
CA GLU A 582 -2.95 11.29 -46.38
C GLU A 582 -4.30 10.58 -46.45
N ARG A 583 -4.45 9.43 -45.82
CA ARG A 583 -5.75 8.87 -45.49
C ARG A 583 -6.29 9.62 -44.27
N ASN A 584 -7.11 10.59 -44.51
CA ASN A 584 -7.93 11.20 -43.47
C ASN A 584 -8.73 10.12 -42.74
N GLY A 585 -8.41 9.87 -41.50
CA GLY A 585 -9.39 9.61 -40.46
C GLY A 585 -9.57 8.23 -39.89
N ASN A 586 -8.92 7.13 -40.31
CA ASN A 586 -9.17 5.83 -39.68
C ASN A 586 -7.88 5.19 -39.08
N VAL A 587 -7.54 5.58 -37.85
CA VAL A 587 -6.53 4.88 -37.07
C VAL A 587 -7.21 3.72 -36.32
N ASP A 588 -6.69 2.52 -36.47
CA ASP A 588 -7.16 1.37 -35.72
C ASP A 588 -6.56 1.34 -34.31
N LEU A 589 -7.38 0.99 -33.32
CA LEU A 589 -7.06 1.03 -31.91
C LEU A 589 -7.30 -0.33 -31.24
N ILE A 590 -6.43 -0.69 -30.32
CA ILE A 590 -6.73 -1.71 -29.30
C ILE A 590 -6.87 -1.01 -27.95
N LEU A 591 -8.06 -1.07 -27.37
CA LEU A 591 -8.38 -0.43 -26.11
C LEU A 591 -8.51 -1.49 -24.99
N SER A 592 -8.06 -1.14 -23.79
CA SER A 592 -8.39 -1.87 -22.58
C SER A 592 -9.64 -1.25 -21.96
N ALA A 593 -10.81 -1.65 -22.44
CA ALA A 593 -12.11 -1.14 -22.04
C ALA A 593 -12.66 -1.93 -20.84
N TYR A 594 -13.39 -1.23 -19.96
CA TYR A 594 -13.90 -1.84 -18.74
C TYR A 594 -15.31 -2.42 -18.92
N ASN A 595 -15.57 -3.55 -18.26
CA ASN A 595 -16.89 -4.09 -17.97
C ASN A 595 -16.87 -4.80 -16.60
N SER A 596 -17.98 -5.35 -16.13
CA SER A 596 -18.05 -5.98 -14.80
C SER A 596 -17.18 -7.24 -14.62
N ASP A 597 -16.62 -7.80 -15.69
CA ASP A 597 -15.68 -8.93 -15.66
C ASP A 597 -14.21 -8.49 -15.66
N GLY A 598 -13.97 -7.18 -15.71
CA GLY A 598 -12.65 -6.56 -15.69
C GLY A 598 -12.33 -5.76 -16.96
N PHE A 599 -11.10 -5.29 -17.06
CA PHE A 599 -10.59 -4.65 -18.27
C PHE A 599 -10.41 -5.68 -19.38
N ARG A 600 -11.10 -5.46 -20.51
CA ARG A 600 -11.09 -6.33 -21.69
C ARG A 600 -10.40 -5.63 -22.85
N LEU A 601 -9.75 -6.42 -23.70
CA LEU A 601 -9.20 -5.89 -24.93
C LEU A 601 -10.27 -5.85 -26.01
N VAL A 602 -10.44 -4.69 -26.59
CA VAL A 602 -11.39 -4.44 -27.69
C VAL A 602 -10.67 -3.76 -28.85
N ARG A 603 -11.09 -4.10 -30.06
CA ARG A 603 -10.71 -3.38 -31.29
C ARG A 603 -11.70 -2.25 -31.51
N SER A 604 -11.21 -1.12 -31.97
CA SER A 604 -12.04 0.05 -32.33
C SER A 604 -11.34 0.86 -33.40
N LYS A 605 -12.11 1.68 -34.11
CA LYS A 605 -11.58 2.75 -34.98
C LYS A 605 -11.60 4.06 -34.20
N ALA A 606 -10.63 4.92 -34.47
CA ALA A 606 -10.56 6.25 -33.88
C ALA A 606 -11.76 7.08 -34.36
N MET A 607 -12.37 7.86 -33.47
CA MET A 607 -13.57 8.64 -33.77
C MET A 607 -13.26 10.02 -34.38
N ALA A 608 -12.11 10.59 -34.01
CA ALA A 608 -11.62 11.90 -34.45
C ALA A 608 -12.62 13.05 -34.23
N LEU A 609 -13.38 13.02 -33.14
CA LEU A 609 -14.36 14.07 -32.81
C LEU A 609 -13.68 15.26 -32.14
N PRO A 610 -13.84 16.51 -32.62
CA PRO A 610 -13.26 17.68 -31.98
C PRO A 610 -13.62 17.83 -30.50
N VAL A 611 -12.69 18.22 -29.68
CA VAL A 611 -12.89 18.44 -28.23
C VAL A 611 -12.09 19.66 -27.78
N ASP A 612 -12.68 20.47 -26.90
CA ASP A 612 -11.95 21.48 -26.13
C ASP A 612 -11.46 20.88 -24.80
N LEU A 613 -10.16 20.85 -24.61
CA LEU A 613 -9.56 20.32 -23.36
C LEU A 613 -9.84 21.21 -22.14
N ASN A 614 -10.25 22.45 -22.36
CA ASN A 614 -10.56 23.42 -21.31
C ASN A 614 -12.03 23.37 -20.87
N GLU A 615 -12.89 22.61 -21.56
CA GLU A 615 -14.28 22.42 -21.14
C GLU A 615 -14.27 21.66 -19.79
N PRO A 616 -14.86 22.22 -18.70
CA PRO A 616 -14.82 21.60 -17.41
C PRO A 616 -15.65 20.30 -17.37
N ASN A 617 -15.14 19.30 -16.73
CA ASN A 617 -15.88 18.06 -16.50
C ASN A 617 -17.05 18.29 -15.54
N PRO A 618 -18.18 17.56 -15.69
CA PRO A 618 -19.28 17.61 -14.75
C PRO A 618 -18.80 17.17 -13.36
N GLU A 619 -19.26 17.90 -12.33
CA GLU A 619 -18.91 17.56 -10.97
C GLU A 619 -19.50 16.17 -10.58
N PRO A 620 -18.72 15.27 -9.96
CA PRO A 620 -19.21 13.96 -9.58
C PRO A 620 -20.34 14.03 -8.54
N LEU A 621 -21.15 12.98 -8.46
CA LEU A 621 -22.25 12.86 -7.50
C LEU A 621 -21.77 13.16 -6.07
N PHE A 622 -22.58 13.91 -5.30
CA PHE A 622 -22.39 14.31 -3.91
C PHE A 622 -21.32 15.39 -3.67
N VAL A 623 -20.38 15.64 -4.59
CA VAL A 623 -19.21 16.50 -4.32
C VAL A 623 -19.61 17.94 -3.99
N SER A 624 -20.54 18.54 -4.74
CA SER A 624 -21.02 19.90 -4.48
C SER A 624 -21.58 20.08 -3.06
N ASP A 625 -22.39 19.13 -2.61
CA ASP A 625 -22.98 19.18 -1.27
C ASP A 625 -21.95 18.94 -0.19
N LEU A 626 -21.06 17.96 -0.38
CA LEU A 626 -19.97 17.67 0.54
C LEU A 626 -19.02 18.87 0.71
N ARG A 627 -18.70 19.60 -0.36
CA ARG A 627 -17.88 20.83 -0.31
C ARG A 627 -18.55 21.92 0.50
N LYS A 628 -19.86 22.15 0.28
CA LYS A 628 -20.62 23.12 1.08
C LYS A 628 -20.65 22.73 2.55
N GLU A 629 -20.75 21.44 2.87
CA GLU A 629 -20.77 20.92 4.23
C GLU A 629 -19.42 21.09 4.94
N GLU A 630 -18.30 20.82 4.27
CA GLU A 630 -16.95 20.97 4.87
C GLU A 630 -16.50 22.42 4.95
N GLY A 631 -16.90 23.27 3.99
CA GLY A 631 -16.67 24.72 4.00
C GLY A 631 -15.21 25.16 3.88
N PHE A 632 -14.31 24.27 3.42
CA PHE A 632 -12.89 24.54 3.24
C PHE A 632 -12.36 23.73 2.05
N ILE A 633 -11.51 24.36 1.23
CA ILE A 633 -10.78 23.73 0.11
C ILE A 633 -9.31 24.11 0.21
N LEU A 634 -8.45 23.11 0.20
CA LEU A 634 -7.01 23.25 0.11
C LEU A 634 -6.62 23.29 -1.38
N ASP A 635 -6.39 24.46 -1.94
CA ASP A 635 -6.06 24.67 -3.34
C ASP A 635 -4.73 25.44 -3.54
N ALA A 636 -4.41 25.76 -4.79
CA ALA A 636 -3.16 26.41 -5.15
C ALA A 636 -2.98 27.81 -4.53
N SER A 637 -4.06 28.52 -4.14
CA SER A 637 -3.99 29.85 -3.52
C SER A 637 -3.24 29.80 -2.18
N PHE A 638 -3.25 28.65 -1.52
CA PHE A 638 -2.52 28.41 -0.29
C PHE A 638 -0.99 28.58 -0.43
N MET A 639 -0.44 28.39 -1.63
CA MET A 639 1.00 28.57 -1.89
C MET A 639 1.45 30.03 -1.86
N ASN A 640 0.51 30.97 -1.98
CA ASN A 640 0.83 32.41 -2.00
C ASN A 640 1.26 32.93 -0.61
N ASP A 641 0.92 32.22 0.45
CA ASP A 641 1.36 32.58 1.81
C ASP A 641 2.68 31.87 2.15
N THR A 642 3.78 32.57 1.89
CA THR A 642 5.15 32.09 2.17
C THR A 642 5.70 32.65 3.50
N THR A 643 4.92 33.41 4.24
CA THR A 643 5.40 34.23 5.36
C THR A 643 5.73 33.43 6.63
N VAL A 644 5.22 32.22 6.78
CA VAL A 644 5.41 31.40 8.00
C VAL A 644 6.59 30.46 7.83
N ALA A 645 7.66 30.70 8.58
CA ALA A 645 8.75 29.75 8.77
C ALA A 645 8.67 29.15 10.17
N TYR A 646 8.72 27.82 10.24
CA TYR A 646 8.68 27.08 11.52
C TYR A 646 10.08 26.88 12.07
N GLU A 647 10.23 27.00 13.39
CA GLU A 647 11.49 26.68 14.07
C GLU A 647 11.79 25.19 13.93
N SER A 648 12.94 24.87 13.31
CA SER A 648 13.43 23.51 13.12
C SER A 648 14.56 23.20 14.10
N LYS A 649 14.47 22.07 14.80
CA LYS A 649 15.46 21.62 15.79
C LYS A 649 15.96 20.22 15.49
N PRO A 650 17.18 19.84 15.86
CA PRO A 650 17.64 18.45 15.80
C PRO A 650 16.71 17.54 16.62
N TYR A 651 16.44 16.35 16.10
CA TYR A 651 15.75 15.27 16.83
C TYR A 651 16.76 14.29 17.37
N SER A 652 16.93 14.23 18.70
CA SER A 652 17.86 13.36 19.38
C SER A 652 17.29 11.95 19.51
N LYS A 653 17.83 10.97 18.78
CA LYS A 653 17.43 9.55 18.89
C LYS A 653 17.58 9.01 20.33
N PRO A 654 18.70 9.26 21.06
CA PRO A 654 18.87 8.77 22.44
C PRO A 654 17.86 9.37 23.43
N ALA A 655 17.55 10.69 23.30
CA ALA A 655 16.59 11.33 24.19
C ALA A 655 15.14 10.84 23.99
N HIS A 656 14.86 10.17 22.86
CA HIS A 656 13.54 9.66 22.51
C HIS A 656 13.53 8.13 22.36
N LEU A 657 14.38 7.42 23.12
CA LEU A 657 14.47 5.97 23.06
C LEU A 657 13.20 5.29 23.60
N PHE A 658 12.61 5.84 24.63
CA PHE A 658 11.43 5.30 25.29
C PHE A 658 10.23 6.25 25.12
N ASN A 659 9.07 5.66 24.91
CA ASN A 659 7.78 6.31 24.86
C ASN A 659 6.74 5.33 25.41
N PHE A 660 6.45 5.46 26.71
CA PHE A 660 5.42 4.64 27.36
C PHE A 660 4.05 5.14 26.96
N HIS A 661 3.30 4.33 26.21
CA HIS A 661 2.03 4.74 25.62
C HIS A 661 0.81 3.95 26.13
N SER A 662 1.03 2.75 26.65
CA SER A 662 -0.09 1.89 27.08
C SER A 662 0.34 0.87 28.11
N TRP A 663 -0.64 0.34 28.86
CA TRP A 663 -0.51 -0.85 29.63
C TRP A 663 -1.80 -1.70 29.56
N ALA A 664 -1.71 -2.98 29.90
CA ALA A 664 -2.84 -3.89 29.88
C ALA A 664 -2.94 -4.62 31.24
N PRO A 665 -4.17 -4.77 31.84
CA PRO A 665 -4.38 -5.52 33.07
C PRO A 665 -4.40 -7.05 32.82
N PHE A 666 -3.64 -7.51 31.86
CA PHE A 666 -3.42 -8.90 31.51
C PHE A 666 -2.04 -9.03 30.84
N PHE A 667 -1.49 -10.26 30.90
CA PHE A 667 -0.27 -10.57 30.14
C PHE A 667 -0.59 -10.58 28.66
N MET A 668 0.19 -9.84 27.88
CA MET A 668 0.14 -9.84 26.43
C MET A 668 1.55 -9.79 25.86
N ASN A 669 1.91 -10.78 25.05
CA ASN A 669 3.14 -10.74 24.25
C ASN A 669 2.74 -10.62 22.78
N VAL A 670 2.93 -9.44 22.23
CA VAL A 670 2.48 -9.12 20.86
C VAL A 670 3.27 -9.90 19.82
N THR A 671 4.57 -10.07 20.03
CA THR A 671 5.46 -10.78 19.08
C THR A 671 5.16 -12.29 19.03
N LYS A 672 4.89 -12.90 20.18
CA LYS A 672 4.60 -14.34 20.28
C LYS A 672 3.11 -14.66 20.23
N GLN A 673 2.24 -13.62 20.16
CA GLN A 673 0.77 -13.75 20.16
C GLN A 673 0.23 -14.55 21.35
N ASP A 674 0.83 -14.33 22.53
CA ASP A 674 0.49 -15.03 23.76
C ASP A 674 -0.25 -14.10 24.72
N LEU A 675 -1.39 -14.54 25.24
CA LEU A 675 -2.24 -13.85 26.19
C LEU A 675 -2.36 -14.68 27.47
N GLY A 676 -2.49 -14.02 28.62
CA GLY A 676 -2.63 -14.70 29.88
C GLY A 676 -3.04 -13.77 31.04
N ILE A 677 -3.15 -14.33 32.23
CA ILE A 677 -3.40 -13.56 33.43
C ILE A 677 -2.12 -12.79 33.80
N GLY A 678 -2.25 -11.49 34.10
CA GLY A 678 -1.08 -10.68 34.46
C GLY A 678 -1.26 -9.20 34.21
N VAL A 679 -0.15 -8.52 33.94
CA VAL A 679 -0.08 -7.12 33.55
C VAL A 679 1.06 -6.89 32.59
N SER A 680 0.87 -6.04 31.60
CA SER A 680 1.89 -5.69 30.61
C SER A 680 1.99 -4.19 30.42
N PHE A 681 3.21 -3.67 30.29
CA PHE A 681 3.52 -2.27 29.97
C PHE A 681 4.27 -2.20 28.66
N PHE A 682 3.97 -1.16 27.85
CA PHE A 682 4.48 -1.02 26.49
C PHE A 682 5.11 0.34 26.26
N SER A 683 6.29 0.32 25.67
CA SER A 683 6.97 1.50 25.18
C SER A 683 7.52 1.23 23.78
N GLN A 684 7.23 2.15 22.84
CA GLN A 684 7.79 2.12 21.49
C GLN A 684 8.11 3.54 21.08
N ASN A 685 9.32 3.78 20.61
CA ASN A 685 9.71 5.11 20.15
C ASN A 685 9.10 5.45 18.79
N LEU A 686 9.12 6.73 18.42
CA LEU A 686 8.52 7.23 17.18
C LEU A 686 9.12 6.59 15.92
N LEU A 687 10.44 6.36 15.91
CA LEU A 687 11.15 5.74 14.79
C LEU A 687 11.00 4.21 14.73
N SER A 688 10.25 3.61 15.63
CA SER A 688 10.07 2.15 15.74
C SER A 688 11.39 1.35 15.90
N THR A 689 12.47 2.02 16.32
CA THR A 689 13.79 1.39 16.50
C THR A 689 14.00 0.84 17.91
N SER A 690 13.17 1.21 18.88
CA SER A 690 13.26 0.81 20.28
C SER A 690 11.88 0.39 20.77
N VAL A 691 11.74 -0.87 21.14
CA VAL A 691 10.50 -1.47 21.66
C VAL A 691 10.79 -2.14 22.98
N LEU A 692 10.14 -1.69 24.04
CA LEU A 692 10.26 -2.26 25.40
C LEU A 692 8.89 -2.76 25.85
N GLN A 693 8.86 -3.97 26.34
CA GLN A 693 7.70 -4.56 26.99
C GLN A 693 8.15 -5.21 28.31
N PHE A 694 7.43 -4.95 29.40
CA PHE A 694 7.69 -5.61 30.68
C PHE A 694 6.39 -5.80 31.43
N GLY A 695 6.41 -6.69 32.44
CA GLY A 695 5.22 -6.96 33.21
C GLY A 695 5.31 -8.23 34.04
N TYR A 696 4.12 -8.69 34.41
CA TYR A 696 3.92 -9.87 35.21
C TYR A 696 2.95 -10.83 34.54
N LYS A 697 3.26 -12.14 34.60
CA LYS A 697 2.42 -13.23 34.10
C LYS A 697 2.15 -14.23 35.23
N TYR A 698 0.92 -14.67 35.34
CA TYR A 698 0.49 -15.73 36.23
C TYR A 698 -0.05 -16.91 35.44
N ASN A 699 0.46 -18.10 35.74
CA ASN A 699 -0.07 -19.34 35.19
C ASN A 699 -0.82 -20.08 36.31
N PRO A 700 -2.18 -20.11 36.28
CA PRO A 700 -2.98 -20.73 37.32
C PRO A 700 -2.86 -22.26 37.36
N GLN A 701 -2.55 -22.92 36.22
CA GLN A 701 -2.42 -24.36 36.17
C GLN A 701 -1.23 -24.89 36.95
N ASP A 702 -0.17 -24.14 36.97
CA ASP A 702 1.10 -24.53 37.63
C ASP A 702 1.38 -23.69 38.87
N ILE A 703 0.48 -22.75 39.27
CA ILE A 703 0.70 -21.76 40.34
C ILE A 703 2.05 -21.06 40.17
N LYS A 704 2.36 -20.65 38.95
CA LYS A 704 3.66 -20.05 38.59
C LYS A 704 3.56 -18.57 38.37
N HIS A 705 4.49 -17.84 38.92
CA HIS A 705 4.65 -16.40 38.76
C HIS A 705 5.85 -16.10 37.87
N GLU A 706 5.71 -15.17 36.98
CA GLU A 706 6.80 -14.72 36.09
C GLU A 706 6.81 -13.20 36.02
N LEU A 707 7.92 -12.57 36.30
CA LEU A 707 8.26 -11.21 35.94
C LEU A 707 9.06 -11.26 34.65
N TYR A 708 8.73 -10.42 33.68
CA TYR A 708 9.42 -10.44 32.38
C TYR A 708 9.72 -9.04 31.91
N LEU A 709 10.79 -8.90 31.12
CA LEU A 709 11.17 -7.73 30.36
C LEU A 709 11.73 -8.20 29.02
N THR A 710 11.24 -7.61 27.93
CA THR A 710 11.78 -7.78 26.58
C THR A 710 12.08 -6.42 25.99
N TYR A 711 13.28 -6.25 25.46
CA TYR A 711 13.71 -5.03 24.80
C TYR A 711 14.31 -5.36 23.44
N ASN A 712 13.75 -4.78 22.38
CA ASN A 712 14.27 -4.86 21.01
C ASN A 712 14.82 -3.50 20.59
N TYR A 713 16.04 -3.51 20.08
CA TYR A 713 16.66 -2.34 19.47
C TYR A 713 17.12 -2.67 18.05
N SER A 714 16.50 -2.04 17.07
CA SER A 714 16.73 -2.24 15.63
C SER A 714 17.32 -1.02 14.92
N GLY A 715 17.78 -0.03 15.69
CA GLY A 715 18.36 1.21 15.14
C GLY A 715 19.77 1.04 14.57
N PHE A 716 20.47 -0.08 14.79
CA PHE A 716 21.76 -0.41 14.16
C PHE A 716 21.57 -1.43 13.03
N TYR A 717 22.63 -1.70 12.27
CA TYR A 717 22.57 -2.78 11.28
C TYR A 717 22.26 -4.12 11.95
N PRO A 718 22.99 -4.55 13.04
CA PRO A 718 22.53 -5.65 13.89
C PRO A 718 21.28 -5.23 14.66
N ILE A 719 20.39 -6.19 14.84
CA ILE A 719 19.23 -6.08 15.75
C ILE A 719 19.60 -6.72 17.07
N PHE A 720 19.33 -6.03 18.16
CA PHE A 720 19.57 -6.53 19.51
C PHE A 720 18.26 -6.79 20.22
N ASP A 721 18.12 -8.01 20.78
CA ASP A 721 17.01 -8.38 21.63
C ASP A 721 17.55 -8.74 23.01
N VAL A 722 17.06 -8.07 24.04
CA VAL A 722 17.32 -8.39 25.44
C VAL A 722 16.05 -8.99 26.03
N GLU A 723 16.17 -10.15 26.62
CA GLU A 723 15.09 -10.80 27.36
C GLU A 723 15.57 -11.08 28.80
N THR A 724 14.80 -10.63 29.79
CA THR A 724 15.03 -10.94 31.18
C THR A 724 13.74 -11.44 31.80
N ASN A 725 13.81 -12.56 32.49
CA ASN A 725 12.67 -13.06 33.24
C ASN A 725 13.11 -13.67 34.59
N TYR A 726 12.22 -13.52 35.57
CA TYR A 726 12.30 -14.18 36.86
C TYR A 726 11.01 -14.98 37.03
N LYS A 727 11.13 -16.29 37.09
CA LYS A 727 9.98 -17.19 37.15
C LYS A 727 10.17 -18.37 38.08
N MET A 728 9.07 -18.84 38.63
CA MET A 728 9.02 -20.07 39.36
C MET A 728 8.84 -21.25 38.39
N ARG A 729 9.65 -22.29 38.59
CA ARG A 729 9.55 -23.54 37.81
C ARG A 729 9.34 -24.72 38.73
N SER A 730 8.66 -25.74 38.23
CA SER A 730 8.55 -27.05 38.90
C SER A 730 8.71 -28.15 37.87
N MET A 731 9.22 -29.27 38.30
CA MET A 731 9.38 -30.50 37.53
C MET A 731 8.94 -31.67 38.36
N LEU A 732 8.13 -32.53 37.79
CA LEU A 732 7.81 -33.85 38.35
C LEU A 732 8.44 -34.90 37.43
N LEU A 733 9.34 -35.68 37.93
CA LEU A 733 9.86 -36.87 37.26
C LEU A 733 9.27 -38.07 37.98
N SER A 734 8.45 -38.82 37.28
CA SER A 734 7.84 -40.04 37.78
C SER A 734 8.63 -41.22 37.26
N SER A 735 9.05 -42.10 38.16
CA SER A 735 9.61 -43.41 37.80
C SER A 735 8.79 -44.49 38.44
N ASP A 736 8.97 -45.77 38.02
CA ASP A 736 8.20 -46.94 38.52
C ASP A 736 8.29 -47.13 40.03
N THR A 737 9.23 -46.48 40.70
CA THR A 737 9.49 -46.66 42.12
C THR A 737 9.38 -45.41 42.97
N THR A 738 9.59 -44.22 42.40
CA THR A 738 9.60 -42.95 43.15
C THR A 738 9.29 -41.74 42.26
N ASP A 739 8.55 -40.81 42.83
CA ASP A 739 8.29 -39.52 42.20
C ASP A 739 9.24 -38.45 42.73
N LEU A 740 10.05 -37.86 41.86
CA LEU A 740 10.88 -36.71 42.20
C LEU A 740 10.14 -35.41 41.86
N TYR A 741 9.88 -34.59 42.86
CA TYR A 741 9.34 -33.25 42.63
C TYR A 741 10.40 -32.20 42.99
N ALA A 742 10.73 -31.37 42.04
CA ALA A 742 11.65 -30.23 42.19
C ALA A 742 10.98 -28.91 41.90
N GLN A 743 11.18 -27.92 42.76
CA GLN A 743 10.71 -26.56 42.57
C GLN A 743 11.88 -25.59 42.76
N TRP A 744 12.02 -24.63 41.85
CA TRP A 744 13.05 -23.60 41.91
C TRP A 744 12.57 -22.27 41.34
N ASN A 745 13.24 -21.19 41.74
CA ASN A 745 13.16 -19.90 41.04
C ASN A 745 14.27 -19.83 40.01
N GLU A 746 13.93 -19.37 38.82
CA GLU A 746 14.86 -19.16 37.72
C GLU A 746 14.93 -17.69 37.36
N TRP A 747 16.11 -17.11 37.41
CA TRP A 747 16.41 -15.84 36.77
C TRP A 747 17.16 -16.12 35.48
N MET A 748 16.60 -15.68 34.37
CA MET A 748 17.23 -15.76 33.05
C MET A 748 17.42 -14.36 32.49
N SER A 749 18.62 -14.06 32.01
CA SER A 749 18.88 -12.88 31.18
C SER A 749 19.55 -13.31 29.87
N GLY A 750 19.05 -12.89 28.75
CA GLY A 750 19.55 -13.24 27.43
C GLY A 750 19.74 -12.03 26.54
N LEU A 751 20.77 -12.07 25.70
CA LEU A 751 21.07 -11.13 24.67
C LEU A 751 21.13 -11.89 23.34
N ASN A 752 20.31 -11.49 22.37
CA ASN A 752 20.38 -11.95 20.98
C ASN A 752 20.88 -10.80 20.09
N MET A 753 21.82 -11.10 19.24
CA MET A 753 22.25 -10.23 18.14
C MET A 753 21.91 -10.90 16.83
N THR A 754 21.10 -10.24 16.01
CA THR A 754 20.68 -10.74 14.69
C THR A 754 21.26 -9.86 13.58
N LEU A 755 21.92 -10.46 12.61
CA LEU A 755 22.40 -9.84 11.38
C LEU A 755 21.46 -10.24 10.23
N PRO A 756 20.45 -9.42 9.88
CA PRO A 756 19.54 -9.72 8.80
C PRO A 756 20.10 -9.24 7.45
N TYR A 757 19.77 -9.97 6.39
CA TYR A 757 20.05 -9.57 5.02
C TYR A 757 18.89 -10.03 4.13
N THR A 758 18.29 -9.09 3.40
CA THR A 758 17.13 -9.34 2.52
C THR A 758 17.48 -8.95 1.09
N TRP A 759 17.04 -9.77 0.14
CA TRP A 759 17.07 -9.43 -1.28
C TRP A 759 15.89 -10.10 -1.97
N ASN A 760 15.46 -9.55 -3.07
CA ASN A 760 14.50 -10.23 -3.93
C ASN A 760 15.13 -10.58 -5.28
N THR A 761 14.68 -11.69 -5.84
CA THR A 761 14.86 -12.01 -7.24
C THR A 761 13.58 -11.60 -7.98
N GLN A 762 13.46 -11.96 -9.23
CA GLN A 762 12.22 -11.69 -9.98
C GLN A 762 11.05 -12.57 -9.58
N ARG A 763 11.24 -13.60 -8.76
CA ARG A 763 10.20 -14.55 -8.36
C ARG A 763 10.13 -14.78 -6.85
N THR A 764 11.21 -14.52 -6.13
CA THR A 764 11.33 -14.85 -4.71
C THR A 764 11.75 -13.65 -3.88
N VAL A 765 11.27 -13.58 -2.64
CA VAL A 765 11.88 -12.81 -1.57
C VAL A 765 12.76 -13.76 -0.77
N ASN A 766 14.02 -13.36 -0.60
CA ASN A 766 15.01 -14.15 0.10
C ASN A 766 15.47 -13.39 1.33
N LYS A 767 15.57 -14.09 2.43
CA LYS A 767 16.02 -13.53 3.71
C LYS A 767 17.02 -14.49 4.33
N VAL A 768 18.16 -13.97 4.72
CA VAL A 768 19.14 -14.70 5.54
C VAL A 768 19.33 -13.95 6.85
N SER A 769 19.49 -14.66 7.94
CA SER A 769 19.88 -14.06 9.20
C SER A 769 20.87 -14.95 9.95
N LEU A 770 21.90 -14.32 10.51
CA LEU A 770 22.81 -14.91 11.46
C LEU A 770 22.42 -14.40 12.85
N VAL A 771 22.33 -15.31 13.80
CA VAL A 771 21.95 -14.99 15.18
C VAL A 771 23.05 -15.48 16.10
N ALA A 772 23.54 -14.60 16.98
CA ALA A 772 24.35 -14.97 18.12
C ALA A 772 23.53 -14.75 19.39
N ASN A 773 23.49 -15.73 20.25
CA ASN A 773 22.74 -15.70 21.50
C ASN A 773 23.66 -15.97 22.67
N TYR A 774 23.55 -15.16 23.70
CA TYR A 774 24.17 -15.44 25.02
C TYR A 774 23.08 -15.35 26.08
N SER A 775 22.99 -16.32 26.96
CA SER A 775 22.10 -16.25 28.12
C SER A 775 22.75 -16.73 29.40
N PHE A 776 22.42 -16.00 30.44
CA PHE A 776 22.77 -16.24 31.81
C PHE A 776 21.54 -16.80 32.53
N ARG A 777 21.71 -17.86 33.33
CA ARG A 777 20.65 -18.44 34.15
C ARG A 777 21.15 -18.71 35.55
N LYS A 778 20.39 -18.24 36.54
CA LYS A 778 20.59 -18.55 37.96
C LYS A 778 19.36 -19.28 38.46
N LEU A 779 19.59 -20.46 39.06
CA LEU A 779 18.55 -21.31 39.64
C LEU A 779 18.69 -21.30 41.15
N VAL A 780 17.60 -21.04 41.86
CA VAL A 780 17.55 -21.04 43.30
C VAL A 780 16.54 -22.13 43.73
N PRO A 781 17.04 -23.26 44.27
CA PRO A 781 16.16 -24.34 44.75
C PRO A 781 15.19 -23.83 45.81
N ARG A 782 13.94 -24.28 45.73
CA ARG A 782 12.89 -23.98 46.73
C ARG A 782 12.42 -25.21 47.49
N LYS A 783 12.10 -26.26 46.76
CA LYS A 783 11.58 -27.49 47.32
C LYS A 783 12.06 -28.68 46.52
N LEU A 784 12.55 -29.70 47.21
CA LEU A 784 12.93 -30.98 46.64
C LEU A 784 12.23 -32.07 47.47
N ILE A 785 11.52 -32.98 46.83
CA ILE A 785 10.88 -34.15 47.47
C ILE A 785 11.46 -35.38 46.81
N ASN A 786 11.88 -36.34 47.59
CA ASN A 786 12.54 -37.58 47.16
C ASN A 786 13.74 -37.35 46.22
N PRO A 787 14.74 -36.51 46.57
CA PRO A 787 15.89 -36.32 45.71
C PRO A 787 16.72 -37.59 45.67
N HIS A 788 17.06 -38.07 44.46
CA HIS A 788 18.12 -39.04 44.30
C HIS A 788 19.45 -38.39 44.66
N GLU A 789 20.41 -39.14 45.24
CA GLU A 789 21.72 -38.61 45.69
C GLU A 789 22.48 -37.86 44.56
N GLU A 790 22.22 -38.21 43.31
CA GLU A 790 22.84 -37.61 42.14
C GLU A 790 22.09 -36.37 41.57
N PHE A 791 20.88 -36.09 42.09
CA PHE A 791 20.11 -34.95 41.56
C PHE A 791 20.59 -33.65 42.20
N ARG A 792 21.25 -32.80 41.36
CA ARG A 792 21.67 -31.45 41.70
C ARG A 792 21.08 -30.41 40.77
N ILE A 793 20.50 -29.35 41.34
CA ILE A 793 20.14 -28.17 40.59
C ILE A 793 21.40 -27.31 40.46
N LEU A 794 21.86 -27.05 39.24
CA LEU A 794 22.98 -26.14 38.98
C LEU A 794 22.58 -24.72 39.38
N ASP A 795 23.31 -24.09 40.29
CA ASP A 795 23.00 -22.74 40.76
C ASP A 795 23.12 -21.70 39.64
N LEU A 796 24.12 -21.88 38.78
CA LEU A 796 24.45 -20.92 37.75
C LEU A 796 24.95 -21.62 36.51
N PHE A 797 24.44 -21.24 35.35
CA PHE A 797 25.04 -21.61 34.07
C PHE A 797 24.76 -20.59 32.98
N ASN A 798 25.72 -20.46 32.09
CA ASN A 798 25.65 -19.62 30.91
C ASN A 798 25.45 -20.50 29.70
N THR A 799 24.76 -19.98 28.70
CA THR A 799 24.65 -20.64 27.41
C THR A 799 25.06 -19.70 26.29
N PHE A 800 25.75 -20.24 25.32
CA PHE A 800 26.05 -19.57 24.07
C PHE A 800 25.39 -20.32 22.94
N GLY A 801 24.84 -19.59 21.95
CA GLY A 801 24.20 -20.19 20.81
C GLY A 801 24.50 -19.43 19.52
N LEU A 802 24.54 -20.16 18.42
CA LEU A 802 24.61 -19.64 17.07
C LEU A 802 23.42 -20.14 16.25
N GLY A 803 22.82 -19.26 15.48
CA GLY A 803 21.70 -19.59 14.61
C GLY A 803 21.93 -19.10 13.19
N PHE A 804 21.50 -19.89 12.22
CA PHE A 804 21.41 -19.52 10.82
C PHE A 804 19.98 -19.77 10.35
N ARG A 805 19.41 -18.80 9.70
CA ARG A 805 18.10 -18.95 9.05
C ARG A 805 18.17 -18.45 7.62
N LEU A 806 17.74 -19.28 6.70
CA LEU A 806 17.56 -18.94 5.28
C LEU A 806 16.08 -19.15 4.93
N SER A 807 15.49 -18.18 4.26
CA SER A 807 14.11 -18.27 3.74
C SER A 807 14.10 -17.77 2.31
N MET A 808 13.74 -18.62 1.37
CA MET A 808 13.59 -18.34 -0.06
C MET A 808 12.16 -18.69 -0.46
N LEU A 809 11.28 -17.72 -0.60
CA LEU A 809 9.85 -17.94 -0.83
C LEU A 809 9.39 -17.27 -2.11
N SER A 810 8.65 -18.00 -2.94
CA SER A 810 7.99 -17.42 -4.12
C SER A 810 6.94 -16.41 -3.71
N ALA A 811 6.75 -15.38 -4.56
CA ALA A 811 5.62 -14.47 -4.43
C ALA A 811 4.30 -15.25 -4.49
N GLN A 812 3.32 -14.77 -3.74
CA GLN A 812 1.99 -15.38 -3.62
C GLN A 812 0.94 -14.50 -4.29
N ALA A 813 -0.01 -15.11 -5.00
CA ALA A 813 -1.22 -14.43 -5.41
C ALA A 813 -2.13 -14.20 -4.20
N TYR A 814 -3.12 -13.32 -4.37
CA TYR A 814 -4.05 -12.98 -3.28
C TYR A 814 -4.77 -14.20 -2.66
N ASN A 815 -5.05 -15.23 -3.47
CA ASN A 815 -5.72 -16.45 -3.03
C ASN A 815 -4.78 -17.56 -2.56
N ASP A 816 -3.46 -17.40 -2.67
CA ASP A 816 -2.51 -18.41 -2.24
C ASP A 816 -2.42 -18.44 -0.70
N ILE A 817 -2.67 -19.59 -0.11
CA ILE A 817 -2.56 -19.79 1.35
C ILE A 817 -1.08 -19.95 1.75
N VAL A 818 -0.30 -20.61 0.92
CA VAL A 818 1.13 -20.86 1.12
C VAL A 818 1.91 -20.56 -0.17
N PRO A 819 3.22 -20.31 -0.09
CA PRO A 819 4.05 -20.15 -1.28
C PRO A 819 3.97 -21.40 -2.15
N SER A 820 3.86 -21.21 -3.48
CA SER A 820 3.85 -22.33 -4.42
C SER A 820 5.20 -23.02 -4.54
N TRP A 821 6.28 -22.33 -4.19
CA TRP A 821 7.65 -22.84 -4.13
C TRP A 821 8.43 -22.10 -3.06
N GLY A 822 9.30 -22.80 -2.38
CA GLY A 822 10.22 -22.16 -1.45
C GLY A 822 10.90 -23.13 -0.50
N GLU A 823 11.87 -22.57 0.23
CA GLU A 823 12.68 -23.28 1.21
C GLU A 823 12.92 -22.41 2.43
N VAL A 824 12.71 -22.98 3.62
CA VAL A 824 13.06 -22.34 4.89
C VAL A 824 13.96 -23.29 5.67
N ILE A 825 15.23 -22.90 5.82
CA ILE A 825 16.24 -23.66 6.55
C ILE A 825 16.55 -22.93 7.87
N LYS A 826 16.59 -23.66 8.96
CA LYS A 826 17.01 -23.18 10.27
C LYS A 826 18.05 -24.15 10.85
N LEU A 827 19.19 -23.60 11.22
CA LEU A 827 20.26 -24.31 11.93
C LEU A 827 20.45 -23.61 13.26
N ASN A 828 20.46 -24.33 14.35
CA ASN A 828 20.80 -23.78 15.65
C ASN A 828 21.80 -24.68 16.34
N TYR A 829 22.82 -24.09 16.89
CA TYR A 829 23.76 -24.68 17.82
C TYR A 829 23.66 -23.95 19.15
N LYS A 830 23.69 -24.69 20.25
CA LYS A 830 23.69 -24.11 21.58
C LYS A 830 24.51 -24.98 22.50
N THR A 831 25.32 -24.34 23.32
CA THR A 831 26.13 -25.01 24.32
C THR A 831 26.00 -24.33 25.68
N THR A 832 26.16 -25.07 26.75
CA THR A 832 26.33 -24.54 28.11
C THR A 832 27.81 -24.26 28.36
N LEU A 833 28.14 -23.12 28.96
CA LEU A 833 29.50 -22.71 29.30
C LEU A 833 29.82 -23.19 30.73
N THR A 834 29.97 -24.50 30.89
CA THR A 834 30.30 -25.19 32.14
C THR A 834 31.46 -26.17 31.95
N SER A 835 32.02 -26.71 33.02
CA SER A 835 33.10 -27.71 32.95
C SER A 835 32.71 -28.98 32.16
N ASN A 836 31.41 -29.34 32.19
CA ASN A 836 30.83 -30.41 31.39
C ASN A 836 29.75 -29.79 30.49
N PRO A 837 30.10 -29.33 29.27
CA PRO A 837 29.16 -28.63 28.39
C PRO A 837 28.08 -29.59 27.89
N ALA A 838 26.83 -29.17 28.00
CA ALA A 838 25.71 -29.77 27.26
C ALA A 838 25.59 -29.05 25.93
N GLU A 839 25.55 -29.80 24.83
CA GLU A 839 25.46 -29.30 23.50
C GLU A 839 24.14 -29.68 22.85
N TYR A 840 23.58 -28.76 22.08
CA TYR A 840 22.36 -28.97 21.35
C TYR A 840 22.54 -28.47 19.93
N PHE A 841 22.28 -29.31 18.97
CA PHE A 841 22.21 -28.96 17.57
C PHE A 841 20.82 -29.26 17.04
N SER A 842 20.22 -28.32 16.31
CA SER A 842 18.97 -28.55 15.61
C SER A 842 19.05 -28.11 14.17
N PHE A 843 18.51 -28.93 13.31
CA PHE A 843 18.26 -28.65 11.91
C PHE A 843 16.76 -28.73 11.65
N SER A 844 16.21 -27.75 10.95
CA SER A 844 14.83 -27.76 10.48
C SER A 844 14.80 -27.24 9.06
N SER A 845 14.13 -27.96 8.18
CA SER A 845 13.86 -27.56 6.80
C SER A 845 12.36 -27.65 6.53
N THR A 846 11.82 -26.63 5.88
CA THR A 846 10.45 -26.60 5.38
C THR A 846 10.48 -26.28 3.90
N THR A 847 10.14 -27.25 3.07
CA THR A 847 10.14 -27.14 1.62
C THR A 847 8.74 -26.98 1.10
N TYR A 848 8.49 -25.98 0.28
CA TYR A 848 7.26 -25.78 -0.46
C TYR A 848 7.48 -26.25 -1.90
N VAL A 849 6.63 -27.16 -2.37
CA VAL A 849 6.70 -27.67 -3.73
C VAL A 849 5.37 -27.41 -4.45
N PRO A 850 5.41 -27.13 -5.75
CA PRO A 850 4.17 -26.99 -6.52
C PRO A 850 3.38 -28.29 -6.45
N PHE A 851 2.08 -28.19 -6.18
CA PHE A 851 1.22 -29.37 -6.19
C PHE A 851 1.12 -29.94 -7.60
N ILE A 852 1.36 -31.25 -7.75
CA ILE A 852 1.42 -31.94 -9.05
C ILE A 852 0.04 -31.97 -9.72
N PHE A 853 -1.03 -32.04 -8.93
CA PHE A 853 -2.39 -31.97 -9.43
C PHE A 853 -2.85 -30.53 -9.45
N LYS A 854 -2.95 -29.93 -10.63
CA LYS A 854 -3.64 -28.67 -10.80
C LYS A 854 -5.11 -28.89 -10.47
N ASN A 855 -5.62 -28.28 -9.41
CA ASN A 855 -7.07 -28.17 -9.24
C ASN A 855 -7.61 -27.47 -10.48
N GLN A 856 -8.45 -28.17 -11.23
CA GLN A 856 -9.15 -27.69 -12.41
C GLN A 856 -10.16 -26.61 -12.04
#